data_12166037bb5bdfc51d1470f62ec817f1
#
_entry.id   12166037bb5bdfc51d1470f62ec817f1
#
_cell.length_a   1.000
_cell.length_b   1.000
_cell.length_c   1.000
_cell.angle_alpha   90.00
_cell.angle_beta   90.00
_cell.angle_gamma   90.00
#
_symmetry.space_group_name_H-M   'P 1'
#
loop_
_entity.id
_entity.type
_entity.pdbx_description
1 polymer ?
#
loop_
_entity_poly.entity_id
_entity_poly.type
_entity_poly.pdbx_seq_one_letter_code
_entity_poly.pdbx_strand_id
1 'polypeptide(L)'
;MITHDRGVLDTSAKVEIGQMQKPNGKSTQGPKESVDVLFKHYFPGAKRKYENNIKYRNPESPKTYVFDKTGPTMFNATKLKHAFKEFKNHKAPGPDGLKPIVLKNLDPKTLVRLAHIYEACYKLAHTPDILQESIIAFIPKPGKKDYTQCKSWRPITLLNFLFKGLEKVILRYLQEIYGEQIQFRAQHAYTCGKSTETAIAEVVNYIEQTALRNKHCYGTFLDISGAYNNAPYKHIINALRELGLCKDFITFIENFLNNRQTTIKIGKARDTRTLIMGVSQGSILSCLLWNSYINPLLTSTNQIGIGKGGNKVLAYADDIACLNSGTFENQVHRNHQRNVNKVSEWIRGHGLKVEPSKCDVIYFTMAKKNPDKKISIDSEIQEYSKNTRYLGLTLSKRLDMIPHIQNKIKACSNKLWMFKMALGKTWGPKPNLMRFLYTQIIRPGLTYACFSWAHTANITTMERYKKLDSMALRSFATTHKSTPTSGLQVMFNVEPIDLTIKYRSFSTLLRIDRPKPIWDGNVENKDGKISKTRRGFFKHWNDQLPKGITRYEMKADWCYSHYNWTPGKHISTVNPDKLNYTQTWGVKNPYPMGPCWRIHTDCIELTSNDRQTDSDKDDRITLGVGSCEVDEGGHVLYKSIRHFNKEVGKENIELAEATQMLSQLCPTQLKNTINGQTVYSDVIVFSNFSKASLNSRLIQQATLANFLKECKKVSEITGNRVYVLNAQAKTTRGRKILKEWILEEAPTKQIEKSPFYDTTLMHTTLNEFKLEEWNDRWANLDEAKQTKLWFPRIDKALSKDLLKLSRVSLGQIIGFISGHNWLLRHQRKIYNNPYMDVTCRACEEPGTIEDASHLWSTCKALRHIRSIVHEWPEDNHESDENTESTQRTSLAAFSSGTVRTGPVRRTLESPFEWVPEQLSRFLTDPTIATLLEHPGQ
;
A
#
# COMPACT_ATOMS: atom_id res chain seq x y z
N MET A 1 7.71 -20.79 -15.44
CA MET A 1 6.33 -21.07 -15.94
C MET A 1 5.44 -19.83 -16.13
N ILE A 2 5.85 -18.63 -15.72
CA ILE A 2 5.06 -17.37 -15.88
C ILE A 2 5.46 -16.61 -17.18
N THR A 3 6.47 -17.04 -17.89
CA THR A 3 6.99 -16.37 -19.10
C THR A 3 6.27 -16.78 -20.38
N HIS A 4 5.47 -17.85 -20.40
CA HIS A 4 4.76 -18.29 -21.60
C HIS A 4 3.36 -17.67 -21.76
N ASP A 5 2.70 -17.27 -20.66
CA ASP A 5 1.35 -16.70 -20.71
C ASP A 5 1.31 -15.19 -21.04
N ARG A 6 2.47 -14.54 -21.15
CA ARG A 6 2.53 -13.12 -21.58
C ARG A 6 2.29 -12.93 -23.08
N GLY A 7 2.41 -13.97 -23.87
CA GLY A 7 2.21 -13.90 -25.30
C GLY A 7 0.75 -13.77 -25.74
N VAL A 8 -0.20 -14.20 -24.91
CA VAL A 8 -1.63 -14.22 -25.26
C VAL A 8 -2.35 -12.91 -24.91
N LEU A 9 -1.83 -12.12 -23.98
CA LEU A 9 -2.41 -10.80 -23.62
C LEU A 9 -1.74 -9.63 -24.35
N ASP A 10 -0.72 -9.87 -25.14
CA ASP A 10 0.01 -8.83 -25.90
C ASP A 10 -0.49 -8.68 -27.35
N THR A 11 -1.70 -9.18 -27.63
CA THR A 11 -2.43 -8.92 -28.88
C THR A 11 -3.25 -7.63 -28.87
N SER A 12 -3.03 -6.70 -27.92
CA SER A 12 -3.25 -5.32 -28.25
C SER A 12 -2.31 -5.02 -29.43
N ALA A 13 -2.83 -4.92 -30.63
CA ALA A 13 -2.09 -4.47 -31.79
C ALA A 13 -1.16 -3.35 -31.30
N LYS A 14 0.16 -3.56 -31.38
CA LYS A 14 1.13 -2.51 -31.05
C LYS A 14 0.73 -1.35 -31.93
N VAL A 15 0.09 -0.35 -31.35
CA VAL A 15 -0.22 0.87 -32.07
C VAL A 15 1.14 1.49 -32.32
N GLU A 16 1.72 1.15 -33.46
CA GLU A 16 2.98 1.73 -33.92
C GLU A 16 2.71 3.17 -34.34
N ILE A 17 3.67 4.03 -34.05
CA ILE A 17 3.61 5.40 -34.52
C ILE A 17 3.81 5.36 -36.04
N GLY A 18 2.74 5.64 -36.76
CA GLY A 18 2.75 5.78 -38.20
C GLY A 18 2.94 7.23 -38.65
N GLN A 19 2.11 7.64 -39.57
CA GLN A 19 2.03 9.03 -40.03
C GLN A 19 1.43 9.90 -38.90
N MET A 20 2.03 11.07 -38.69
CA MET A 20 1.58 12.07 -37.71
C MET A 20 0.94 13.25 -38.40
N GLN A 21 -0.07 13.86 -37.79
CA GLN A 21 -0.67 15.09 -38.30
C GLN A 21 0.18 16.30 -37.90
N LYS A 22 0.53 17.12 -38.89
CA LYS A 22 1.22 18.42 -38.72
C LYS A 22 0.25 19.49 -38.23
N PRO A 23 0.75 20.61 -37.67
CA PRO A 23 -0.11 21.75 -37.26
C PRO A 23 -1.00 22.29 -38.37
N ASN A 24 -0.59 22.20 -39.62
CA ASN A 24 -1.36 22.62 -40.82
C ASN A 24 -2.39 21.58 -41.29
N GLY A 25 -2.66 20.53 -40.50
CA GLY A 25 -3.63 19.49 -40.82
C GLY A 25 -3.15 18.41 -41.80
N LYS A 26 -1.99 18.58 -42.46
CA LYS A 26 -1.45 17.58 -43.40
C LYS A 26 -0.76 16.44 -42.64
N SER A 27 -0.81 15.22 -43.18
CA SER A 27 -0.07 14.08 -42.64
C SER A 27 1.41 14.14 -43.01
N THR A 28 2.27 13.55 -42.17
CA THR A 28 3.71 13.37 -42.46
C THR A 28 3.88 12.37 -43.57
N GLN A 29 4.87 12.58 -44.45
CA GLN A 29 5.17 11.71 -45.60
C GLN A 29 6.02 10.50 -45.22
N GLY A 30 6.66 10.47 -44.03
CA GLY A 30 7.48 9.35 -43.60
C GLY A 30 7.94 9.45 -42.13
N PRO A 31 8.63 8.39 -41.64
CA PRO A 31 9.07 8.28 -40.27
C PRO A 31 9.98 9.42 -39.80
N LYS A 32 10.84 9.92 -40.71
CA LYS A 32 11.79 11.01 -40.42
C LYS A 32 11.08 12.32 -40.09
N GLU A 33 10.02 12.63 -40.84
CA GLU A 33 9.19 13.79 -40.61
C GLU A 33 8.31 13.63 -39.38
N SER A 34 7.82 12.41 -39.12
CA SER A 34 7.08 12.10 -37.88
C SER A 34 7.94 12.32 -36.62
N VAL A 35 9.23 11.95 -36.65
CA VAL A 35 10.18 12.22 -35.58
C VAL A 35 10.35 13.73 -35.37
N ASP A 36 10.46 14.54 -36.43
CA ASP A 36 10.59 16.00 -36.32
C ASP A 36 9.35 16.66 -35.73
N VAL A 37 8.16 16.24 -36.18
CA VAL A 37 6.86 16.71 -35.64
C VAL A 37 6.74 16.38 -34.15
N LEU A 38 7.12 15.18 -33.73
CA LEU A 38 7.10 14.79 -32.32
C LEU A 38 8.09 15.60 -31.46
N PHE A 39 9.31 15.87 -31.96
CA PHE A 39 10.25 16.74 -31.27
C PHE A 39 9.70 18.14 -31.09
N LYS A 40 9.16 18.74 -32.16
CA LYS A 40 8.58 20.10 -32.10
C LYS A 40 7.41 20.19 -31.12
N HIS A 41 6.59 19.14 -31.04
CA HIS A 41 5.42 19.11 -30.16
C HIS A 41 5.79 18.90 -28.69
N TYR A 42 6.66 17.93 -28.38
CA TYR A 42 6.92 17.53 -27.00
C TYR A 42 8.15 18.20 -26.37
N PHE A 43 9.09 18.64 -27.19
CA PHE A 43 10.35 19.22 -26.74
C PHE A 43 10.66 20.47 -27.56
N PRO A 44 9.86 21.54 -27.37
CA PRO A 44 10.06 22.79 -28.12
C PRO A 44 11.43 23.37 -27.85
N GLY A 45 12.07 23.87 -28.89
CA GLY A 45 13.42 24.43 -28.81
C GLY A 45 14.55 23.41 -28.71
N ALA A 46 14.27 22.10 -28.76
CA ALA A 46 15.32 21.09 -28.80
C ALA A 46 16.21 21.25 -30.04
N LYS A 47 17.53 21.29 -29.83
CA LYS A 47 18.54 21.56 -30.87
C LYS A 47 19.28 20.30 -31.28
N ARG A 48 19.62 20.17 -32.57
CA ARG A 48 20.51 19.12 -33.05
C ARG A 48 21.93 19.34 -32.56
N LYS A 49 22.67 18.26 -32.31
CA LYS A 49 24.03 18.32 -31.73
C LYS A 49 25.01 19.23 -32.51
N TYR A 50 24.82 19.36 -33.83
CA TYR A 50 25.66 20.17 -34.69
C TYR A 50 25.37 21.67 -34.65
N GLU A 51 24.25 22.10 -34.02
CA GLU A 51 23.87 23.52 -33.92
C GLU A 51 24.33 24.15 -32.59
N ASN A 52 24.96 23.39 -31.71
CA ASN A 52 25.31 23.79 -30.36
C ASN A 52 26.82 23.94 -30.20
N ASN A 53 27.32 25.15 -30.39
CA ASN A 53 28.47 25.67 -29.65
C ASN A 53 28.03 25.98 -28.20
N ILE A 54 27.53 24.97 -27.44
CA ILE A 54 27.32 25.13 -26.02
C ILE A 54 28.70 25.16 -25.39
N LYS A 55 29.16 26.39 -25.07
CA LYS A 55 30.31 26.55 -24.20
C LYS A 55 29.98 25.82 -22.91
N TYR A 56 30.64 24.69 -22.70
CA TYR A 56 30.71 24.10 -21.35
C TYR A 56 31.19 25.26 -20.47
N ARG A 57 30.44 25.66 -19.46
CA ARG A 57 31.06 26.32 -18.31
C ARG A 57 32.03 25.30 -17.76
N ASN A 58 33.28 25.38 -18.11
CA ASN A 58 34.31 24.64 -17.42
C ASN A 58 34.08 24.86 -15.93
N PRO A 59 33.88 23.83 -15.12
CA PRO A 59 34.07 24.00 -13.70
C PRO A 59 35.48 24.62 -13.57
N GLU A 60 35.56 25.67 -12.75
CA GLU A 60 36.86 26.29 -12.40
C GLU A 60 37.84 25.15 -12.21
N SER A 61 38.92 25.16 -12.97
CA SER A 61 39.93 24.12 -13.22
C SER A 61 39.75 22.84 -12.35
N PRO A 62 39.70 21.64 -12.94
CA PRO A 62 39.42 20.44 -12.22
C PRO A 62 40.36 20.34 -11.02
N LYS A 63 39.85 20.68 -9.83
CA LYS A 63 40.57 20.41 -8.60
C LYS A 63 40.85 18.93 -8.60
N THR A 64 42.14 18.58 -8.64
CA THR A 64 42.61 17.20 -8.54
C THR A 64 41.92 16.60 -7.33
N TYR A 65 40.97 15.69 -7.57
CA TYR A 65 40.16 15.15 -6.53
C TYR A 65 40.95 14.08 -5.75
N VAL A 66 41.32 14.41 -4.52
CA VAL A 66 41.89 13.44 -3.57
C VAL A 66 40.71 12.73 -2.90
N PHE A 67 40.61 11.42 -3.08
CA PHE A 67 39.63 10.60 -2.39
C PHE A 67 39.86 10.69 -0.87
N ASP A 68 39.02 11.43 -0.17
CA ASP A 68 39.01 11.43 1.28
C ASP A 68 38.55 10.06 1.79
N LYS A 69 39.46 9.30 2.36
CA LYS A 69 39.20 7.97 2.90
C LYS A 69 38.53 8.01 4.29
N THR A 70 38.41 9.17 4.90
CA THR A 70 38.08 9.29 6.33
C THR A 70 36.62 9.74 6.62
N GLY A 71 35.88 10.25 5.63
CA GLY A 71 34.51 10.73 5.78
C GLY A 71 33.42 9.68 5.43
N PRO A 72 32.18 9.84 5.94
CA PRO A 72 31.07 9.00 5.50
C PRO A 72 30.73 9.32 4.03
N THR A 73 31.16 8.45 3.12
CA THR A 73 30.94 8.65 1.69
C THR A 73 29.47 8.52 1.33
N MET A 74 28.92 9.52 0.60
CA MET A 74 27.57 9.46 0.02
C MET A 74 27.43 8.18 -0.82
N PHE A 75 28.49 7.80 -1.55
CA PHE A 75 28.52 6.64 -2.43
C PHE A 75 29.40 5.52 -1.83
N ASN A 76 28.79 4.32 -1.69
CA ASN A 76 29.52 3.11 -1.36
C ASN A 76 28.83 1.89 -1.98
N ALA A 77 29.54 0.76 -2.07
CA ALA A 77 29.03 -0.47 -2.68
C ALA A 77 27.69 -0.94 -2.09
N THR A 78 27.52 -0.82 -0.78
CA THR A 78 26.29 -1.24 -0.10
C THR A 78 25.11 -0.37 -0.51
N LYS A 79 25.26 0.96 -0.49
CA LYS A 79 24.21 1.90 -0.93
C LYS A 79 23.82 1.67 -2.38
N LEU A 80 24.78 1.39 -3.27
CA LEU A 80 24.53 1.08 -4.66
C LEU A 80 23.77 -0.25 -4.82
N LYS A 81 24.22 -1.31 -4.13
CA LYS A 81 23.54 -2.60 -4.15
C LYS A 81 22.08 -2.49 -3.72
N HIS A 82 21.81 -1.71 -2.67
CA HIS A 82 20.46 -1.42 -2.23
C HIS A 82 19.66 -0.61 -3.26
N ALA A 83 20.26 0.40 -3.89
CA ALA A 83 19.60 1.18 -4.93
C ALA A 83 19.17 0.29 -6.12
N PHE A 84 20.05 -0.62 -6.56
CA PHE A 84 19.74 -1.53 -7.66
C PHE A 84 18.71 -2.60 -7.29
N LYS A 85 18.71 -3.12 -6.04
CA LYS A 85 17.72 -4.12 -5.58
C LYS A 85 16.27 -3.66 -5.74
N GLU A 86 15.99 -2.38 -5.62
CA GLU A 86 14.63 -1.85 -5.70
C GLU A 86 14.07 -1.76 -7.12
N PHE A 87 14.89 -1.81 -8.15
CA PHE A 87 14.39 -1.85 -9.52
C PHE A 87 13.76 -3.21 -9.84
N LYS A 88 12.66 -3.22 -10.57
CA LYS A 88 12.07 -4.48 -11.05
C LYS A 88 12.96 -5.07 -12.15
N ASN A 89 13.22 -6.38 -12.12
CA ASN A 89 14.24 -7.08 -12.93
C ASN A 89 14.13 -6.83 -14.44
N HIS A 90 12.91 -6.81 -15.00
CA HIS A 90 12.64 -6.80 -16.43
C HIS A 90 12.03 -5.48 -16.92
N LYS A 91 12.40 -4.35 -16.32
CA LYS A 91 12.03 -3.03 -16.86
C LYS A 91 12.77 -2.75 -18.16
N ALA A 92 12.14 -1.97 -19.05
CA ALA A 92 12.74 -1.51 -20.30
C ALA A 92 14.05 -0.75 -20.03
N PRO A 93 15.16 -1.14 -20.65
CA PRO A 93 16.47 -0.50 -20.48
C PRO A 93 16.53 0.88 -21.15
N GLY A 94 17.58 1.63 -20.85
CA GLY A 94 17.98 2.84 -21.56
C GLY A 94 18.71 2.51 -22.88
N PRO A 95 19.43 3.50 -23.45
CA PRO A 95 20.25 3.33 -24.67
C PRO A 95 21.31 2.24 -24.57
N ASP A 96 21.84 2.00 -23.35
CA ASP A 96 22.86 0.99 -23.03
C ASP A 96 22.35 -0.47 -23.12
N GLY A 97 21.04 -0.68 -23.21
CA GLY A 97 20.43 -2.00 -23.23
C GLY A 97 20.49 -2.77 -21.90
N LEU A 98 21.08 -2.20 -20.84
CA LEU A 98 21.27 -2.87 -19.56
C LEU A 98 19.96 -2.94 -18.75
N LYS A 99 19.49 -4.15 -18.49
CA LYS A 99 18.33 -4.38 -17.61
C LYS A 99 18.76 -4.40 -16.14
N PRO A 100 17.87 -4.02 -15.20
CA PRO A 100 18.17 -4.00 -13.77
C PRO A 100 18.72 -5.29 -13.20
N ILE A 101 18.33 -6.44 -13.75
CA ILE A 101 18.82 -7.75 -13.29
C ILE A 101 20.35 -7.88 -13.41
N VAL A 102 20.96 -7.25 -14.42
CA VAL A 102 22.42 -7.25 -14.58
C VAL A 102 23.07 -6.49 -13.44
N LEU A 103 22.58 -5.29 -13.13
CA LEU A 103 23.11 -4.43 -12.06
C LEU A 103 22.94 -5.02 -10.65
N LYS A 104 21.89 -5.83 -10.47
CA LYS A 104 21.66 -6.53 -9.19
C LYS A 104 22.68 -7.64 -8.91
N ASN A 105 23.25 -8.20 -9.95
CA ASN A 105 24.21 -9.31 -9.89
C ASN A 105 25.67 -8.87 -10.07
N LEU A 106 25.94 -7.55 -9.99
CA LEU A 106 27.31 -7.04 -10.00
C LEU A 106 28.08 -7.54 -8.77
N ASP A 107 29.34 -7.92 -8.98
CA ASP A 107 30.24 -8.35 -7.92
C ASP A 107 30.64 -7.17 -7.01
N PRO A 108 31.11 -7.43 -5.78
CA PRO A 108 31.47 -6.38 -4.83
C PRO A 108 32.57 -5.44 -5.34
N LYS A 109 33.57 -5.94 -6.08
CA LYS A 109 34.69 -5.11 -6.57
C LYS A 109 34.19 -4.12 -7.62
N THR A 110 33.33 -4.55 -8.52
CA THR A 110 32.68 -3.68 -9.53
C THR A 110 31.78 -2.65 -8.88
N LEU A 111 31.03 -3.01 -7.82
CA LEU A 111 30.21 -2.05 -7.06
C LEU A 111 31.07 -0.97 -6.36
N VAL A 112 32.24 -1.31 -5.84
CA VAL A 112 33.18 -0.33 -5.25
C VAL A 112 33.69 0.62 -6.33
N ARG A 113 34.13 0.11 -7.48
CA ARG A 113 34.60 0.97 -8.60
C ARG A 113 33.51 1.90 -9.09
N LEU A 114 32.28 1.37 -9.23
CA LEU A 114 31.12 2.19 -9.65
C LEU A 114 30.79 3.26 -8.61
N ALA A 115 30.95 2.97 -7.31
CA ALA A 115 30.75 3.96 -6.26
C ALA A 115 31.75 5.13 -6.39
N HIS A 116 33.00 4.84 -6.69
CA HIS A 116 34.03 5.89 -6.94
C HIS A 116 33.71 6.71 -8.19
N ILE A 117 33.23 6.05 -9.28
CA ILE A 117 32.81 6.78 -10.48
C ILE A 117 31.65 7.71 -10.16
N TYR A 118 30.64 7.26 -9.42
CA TYR A 118 29.50 8.09 -9.05
C TYR A 118 29.89 9.26 -8.12
N GLU A 119 30.81 9.03 -7.22
CA GLU A 119 31.37 10.07 -6.37
C GLU A 119 32.10 11.13 -7.19
N ALA A 120 32.92 10.70 -8.13
CA ALA A 120 33.60 11.60 -9.06
C ALA A 120 32.60 12.39 -9.92
N CYS A 121 31.58 11.73 -10.49
CA CYS A 121 30.52 12.40 -11.26
C CYS A 121 29.85 13.52 -10.45
N TYR A 122 29.52 13.23 -9.18
CA TYR A 122 28.82 14.20 -8.31
C TYR A 122 29.74 15.36 -7.93
N LYS A 123 30.97 15.10 -7.48
CA LYS A 123 31.91 16.12 -7.01
C LYS A 123 32.44 17.01 -8.14
N LEU A 124 32.66 16.43 -9.31
CA LEU A 124 33.06 17.18 -10.50
C LEU A 124 31.85 17.84 -11.19
N ALA A 125 30.65 17.62 -10.67
CA ALA A 125 29.39 18.04 -11.30
C ALA A 125 29.32 17.63 -12.78
N HIS A 126 29.94 16.50 -13.15
CA HIS A 126 30.01 16.01 -14.52
C HIS A 126 29.37 14.62 -14.64
N THR A 127 28.49 14.47 -15.60
CA THR A 127 27.90 13.17 -15.94
C THR A 127 28.43 12.74 -17.32
N PRO A 128 29.07 11.59 -17.45
CA PRO A 128 29.53 11.09 -18.74
C PRO A 128 28.41 11.02 -19.78
N ASP A 129 28.70 11.36 -21.03
CA ASP A 129 27.71 11.43 -22.12
C ASP A 129 26.85 10.16 -22.23
N ILE A 130 27.48 9.00 -22.09
CA ILE A 130 26.79 7.71 -22.15
C ILE A 130 25.68 7.56 -21.06
N LEU A 131 25.82 8.23 -19.93
CA LEU A 131 24.82 8.22 -18.86
C LEU A 131 23.75 9.29 -19.05
N GLN A 132 24.02 10.34 -19.84
CA GLN A 132 23.09 11.43 -20.14
C GLN A 132 22.14 11.10 -21.29
N GLU A 133 22.52 10.16 -22.16
CA GLU A 133 21.68 9.74 -23.27
C GLU A 133 20.39 9.09 -22.82
N SER A 134 19.32 9.36 -23.55
CA SER A 134 18.00 8.76 -23.31
C SER A 134 17.25 8.48 -24.61
N ILE A 135 16.29 7.56 -24.54
CA ILE A 135 15.38 7.26 -25.65
C ILE A 135 13.96 7.60 -25.21
N ILE A 136 13.18 8.23 -26.08
CA ILE A 136 11.76 8.44 -25.87
C ILE A 136 10.96 7.27 -26.41
N ALA A 137 10.24 6.61 -25.52
CA ALA A 137 9.20 5.64 -25.87
C ALA A 137 7.82 6.32 -25.77
N PHE A 138 7.04 6.23 -26.83
CA PHE A 138 5.70 6.79 -26.87
C PHE A 138 4.67 5.73 -26.49
N ILE A 139 3.87 6.02 -25.46
CA ILE A 139 2.78 5.14 -25.01
C ILE A 139 1.46 5.75 -25.44
N PRO A 140 0.56 5.00 -26.15
CA PRO A 140 -0.74 5.52 -26.53
C PRO A 140 -1.61 5.81 -25.28
N LYS A 141 -2.26 6.96 -25.27
CA LYS A 141 -3.25 7.30 -24.23
C LYS A 141 -4.53 6.51 -24.50
N PRO A 142 -5.05 5.73 -23.53
CA PRO A 142 -6.25 4.92 -23.77
C PRO A 142 -7.48 5.77 -24.10
N GLY A 143 -8.34 5.26 -24.99
CA GLY A 143 -9.62 5.89 -25.34
C GLY A 143 -9.52 7.08 -26.30
N LYS A 144 -8.40 7.33 -26.95
CA LYS A 144 -8.28 8.32 -28.02
C LYS A 144 -8.83 7.75 -29.31
N LYS A 145 -9.57 8.58 -30.07
CA LYS A 145 -10.14 8.18 -31.38
C LYS A 145 -9.11 8.22 -32.49
N ASP A 146 -8.14 9.13 -32.39
CA ASP A 146 -7.16 9.40 -33.43
C ASP A 146 -5.74 9.40 -32.82
N TYR A 147 -4.92 8.45 -33.26
CA TYR A 147 -3.52 8.30 -32.87
C TYR A 147 -2.54 8.95 -33.86
N THR A 148 -3.02 9.63 -34.88
CA THR A 148 -2.17 10.49 -35.72
C THR A 148 -1.85 11.81 -35.02
N GLN A 149 -2.63 12.19 -34.01
CA GLN A 149 -2.42 13.38 -33.19
C GLN A 149 -1.31 13.17 -32.16
N CYS A 150 -0.32 14.06 -32.10
CA CYS A 150 0.74 14.00 -31.10
C CYS A 150 0.18 13.93 -29.67
N LYS A 151 -0.84 14.74 -29.35
CA LYS A 151 -1.51 14.76 -28.02
C LYS A 151 -2.12 13.41 -27.58
N SER A 152 -2.25 12.44 -28.50
CA SER A 152 -2.75 11.09 -28.18
C SER A 152 -1.69 10.17 -27.60
N TRP A 153 -0.44 10.60 -27.55
CA TRP A 153 0.68 9.84 -27.03
C TRP A 153 1.20 10.42 -25.72
N ARG A 154 1.93 9.59 -24.96
CA ARG A 154 2.66 10.02 -23.76
C ARG A 154 4.14 9.69 -23.94
N PRO A 155 5.03 10.69 -23.96
CA PRO A 155 6.47 10.45 -24.09
C PRO A 155 7.03 9.95 -22.74
N ILE A 156 7.65 8.80 -22.73
CA ILE A 156 8.34 8.26 -21.55
C ILE A 156 9.82 8.21 -21.86
N THR A 157 10.62 8.82 -21.01
CA THR A 157 12.08 8.84 -21.15
C THR A 157 12.69 7.56 -20.57
N LEU A 158 13.34 6.78 -21.40
CA LEU A 158 14.11 5.62 -20.99
C LEU A 158 15.56 6.02 -20.76
N LEU A 159 15.92 6.22 -19.49
CA LEU A 159 17.29 6.50 -19.03
C LEU A 159 17.99 5.21 -18.64
N ASN A 160 19.31 5.20 -18.72
CA ASN A 160 20.16 4.10 -18.28
C ASN A 160 19.95 3.79 -16.80
N PHE A 161 19.89 2.51 -16.43
CA PHE A 161 19.72 2.13 -15.03
C PHE A 161 20.96 2.42 -14.18
N LEU A 162 22.14 2.51 -14.78
CA LEU A 162 23.33 3.05 -14.13
C LEU A 162 23.08 4.48 -13.67
N PHE A 163 22.58 5.36 -14.55
CA PHE A 163 22.26 6.73 -14.18
C PHE A 163 21.15 6.80 -13.11
N LYS A 164 20.08 5.99 -13.24
CA LYS A 164 19.04 5.89 -12.21
C LYS A 164 19.56 5.41 -10.86
N GLY A 165 20.61 4.59 -10.85
CA GLY A 165 21.31 4.20 -9.62
C GLY A 165 21.98 5.38 -8.93
N LEU A 166 22.66 6.21 -9.69
CA LEU A 166 23.25 7.47 -9.22
C LEU A 166 22.18 8.40 -8.66
N GLU A 167 21.13 8.69 -9.44
CA GLU A 167 20.00 9.53 -9.02
C GLU A 167 19.37 9.03 -7.72
N LYS A 168 19.24 7.71 -7.56
CA LYS A 168 18.61 7.10 -6.39
C LYS A 168 19.44 7.25 -5.13
N VAL A 169 20.76 7.14 -5.23
CA VAL A 169 21.66 7.39 -4.10
C VAL A 169 21.65 8.86 -3.70
N ILE A 170 21.71 9.77 -4.68
CA ILE A 170 21.60 11.22 -4.43
C ILE A 170 20.28 11.57 -3.76
N LEU A 171 19.15 11.09 -4.29
CA LEU A 171 17.83 11.36 -3.70
C LEU A 171 17.74 10.92 -2.24
N ARG A 172 18.27 9.74 -1.91
CA ARG A 172 18.29 9.24 -0.53
C ARG A 172 19.15 10.12 0.38
N TYR A 173 20.31 10.52 -0.09
CA TYR A 173 21.17 11.45 0.64
C TYR A 173 20.46 12.78 0.92
N LEU A 174 19.77 13.33 -0.08
CA LEU A 174 18.98 14.55 0.10
C LEU A 174 17.83 14.37 1.08
N GLN A 175 17.14 13.23 1.05
CA GLN A 175 16.08 12.89 2.00
C GLN A 175 16.62 12.73 3.43
N GLU A 176 17.84 12.23 3.56
CA GLU A 176 18.50 12.06 4.85
C GLU A 176 18.86 13.41 5.48
N ILE A 177 19.39 14.36 4.69
CA ILE A 177 19.88 15.64 5.19
C ILE A 177 18.80 16.73 5.17
N TYR A 178 18.01 16.80 4.09
CA TYR A 178 17.04 17.86 3.83
C TYR A 178 15.59 17.36 3.91
N GLY A 179 15.31 16.28 4.66
CA GLY A 179 14.00 15.63 4.68
C GLY A 179 12.85 16.57 4.98
N GLU A 180 13.02 17.51 5.89
CA GLU A 180 12.01 18.51 6.24
C GLU A 180 11.81 19.58 5.17
N GLN A 181 12.91 20.08 4.56
CA GLN A 181 12.88 21.12 3.53
C GLN A 181 12.25 20.62 2.22
N ILE A 182 12.45 19.36 1.86
CA ILE A 182 11.90 18.75 0.65
C ILE A 182 10.54 18.05 0.88
N GLN A 183 9.92 18.32 2.03
CA GLN A 183 8.58 17.86 2.37
C GLN A 183 7.52 18.87 1.94
N PHE A 184 7.03 18.72 0.73
CA PHE A 184 6.07 19.66 0.13
C PHE A 184 4.65 19.43 0.68
N ARG A 185 4.19 20.29 1.61
CA ARG A 185 2.92 20.11 2.32
C ARG A 185 1.71 20.10 1.40
N ALA A 186 1.65 20.98 0.41
CA ALA A 186 0.50 21.10 -0.50
C ALA A 186 0.64 20.27 -1.79
N GLN A 187 1.77 19.55 -1.99
CA GLN A 187 1.97 18.63 -3.10
C GLN A 187 1.76 17.19 -2.61
N HIS A 188 0.86 16.45 -3.28
CA HIS A 188 0.54 15.08 -2.92
C HIS A 188 1.21 14.03 -3.81
N ALA A 189 1.67 14.41 -5.00
CA ALA A 189 2.41 13.50 -5.86
C ALA A 189 3.89 13.45 -5.46
N TYR A 190 4.49 12.27 -5.57
CA TYR A 190 5.92 12.03 -5.31
C TYR A 190 6.39 12.45 -3.92
N THR A 191 5.47 12.76 -3.04
CA THR A 191 5.74 13.09 -1.64
C THR A 191 5.48 11.86 -0.80
N CYS A 192 6.43 11.49 0.02
CA CYS A 192 6.34 10.30 0.84
C CYS A 192 5.14 10.37 1.81
N GLY A 193 4.43 9.26 2.02
CA GLY A 193 3.22 9.21 2.83
C GLY A 193 1.95 9.76 2.16
N LYS A 194 2.07 10.43 1.00
CA LYS A 194 0.95 11.00 0.25
C LYS A 194 0.59 10.18 -1.00
N SER A 195 -0.62 10.35 -1.49
CA SER A 195 -1.16 9.61 -2.64
C SER A 195 -2.33 10.37 -3.28
N THR A 196 -2.89 9.84 -4.37
CA THR A 196 -4.14 10.35 -4.93
C THR A 196 -5.29 10.33 -3.91
N GLU A 197 -5.33 9.31 -3.05
CA GLU A 197 -6.37 9.21 -2.00
C GLU A 197 -6.23 10.32 -0.95
N THR A 198 -4.99 10.70 -0.57
CA THR A 198 -4.78 11.81 0.37
C THR A 198 -5.16 13.15 -0.23
N ALA A 199 -4.85 13.39 -1.52
CA ALA A 199 -5.25 14.61 -2.22
C ALA A 199 -6.79 14.70 -2.35
N ILE A 200 -7.44 13.60 -2.77
CA ILE A 200 -8.90 13.50 -2.86
C ILE A 200 -9.53 13.75 -1.49
N ALA A 201 -9.01 13.09 -0.45
CA ALA A 201 -9.54 13.22 0.88
C ALA A 201 -9.44 14.67 1.39
N GLU A 202 -8.35 15.37 1.10
CA GLU A 202 -8.16 16.77 1.48
C GLU A 202 -9.15 17.70 0.77
N VAL A 203 -9.37 17.50 -0.53
CA VAL A 203 -10.37 18.26 -1.31
C VAL A 203 -11.79 17.98 -0.79
N VAL A 204 -12.17 16.70 -0.65
CA VAL A 204 -13.52 16.32 -0.23
C VAL A 204 -13.80 16.83 1.19
N ASN A 205 -12.85 16.66 2.12
CA ASN A 205 -13.03 17.16 3.48
C ASN A 205 -13.21 18.69 3.51
N TYR A 206 -12.39 19.44 2.76
CA TYR A 206 -12.53 20.89 2.68
C TYR A 206 -13.93 21.30 2.24
N ILE A 207 -14.47 20.64 1.20
CA ILE A 207 -15.82 20.93 0.67
C ILE A 207 -16.91 20.51 1.69
N GLU A 208 -16.78 19.34 2.31
CA GLU A 208 -17.73 18.88 3.32
C GLU A 208 -17.75 19.78 4.56
N GLN A 209 -16.59 20.16 5.08
CA GLN A 209 -16.48 21.08 6.22
C GLN A 209 -17.06 22.45 5.89
N THR A 210 -16.92 22.91 4.67
CA THR A 210 -17.54 24.15 4.20
C THR A 210 -19.05 24.04 4.17
N ALA A 211 -19.58 22.95 3.63
CA ALA A 211 -21.01 22.66 3.56
C ALA A 211 -21.65 22.49 4.94
N LEU A 212 -20.96 21.80 5.88
CA LEU A 212 -21.43 21.65 7.26
C LEU A 212 -21.53 22.98 8.02
N ARG A 213 -20.74 23.98 7.63
CA ARG A 213 -20.78 25.35 8.21
C ARG A 213 -21.70 26.29 7.41
N ASN A 214 -22.52 25.77 6.49
CA ASN A 214 -23.39 26.55 5.61
C ASN A 214 -22.66 27.68 4.86
N LYS A 215 -21.40 27.45 4.43
CA LYS A 215 -20.59 28.41 3.71
C LYS A 215 -20.60 28.11 2.20
N HIS A 216 -20.34 29.14 1.41
CA HIS A 216 -20.14 29.04 -0.03
C HIS A 216 -18.78 28.44 -0.34
N CYS A 217 -18.69 27.61 -1.38
CA CYS A 217 -17.44 27.00 -1.82
C CYS A 217 -17.31 27.01 -3.34
N TYR A 218 -16.26 27.63 -3.83
CA TYR A 218 -15.82 27.56 -5.22
C TYR A 218 -14.61 26.65 -5.36
N GLY A 219 -14.58 25.87 -6.44
CA GLY A 219 -13.43 25.04 -6.80
C GLY A 219 -13.09 25.19 -8.26
N THR A 220 -11.81 25.38 -8.55
CA THR A 220 -11.24 25.35 -9.90
C THR A 220 -10.18 24.27 -9.95
N PHE A 221 -10.28 23.37 -10.92
CA PHE A 221 -9.33 22.32 -11.19
C PHE A 221 -8.59 22.66 -12.48
N LEU A 222 -7.28 22.90 -12.36
CA LEU A 222 -6.43 23.45 -13.41
C LEU A 222 -5.53 22.37 -14.02
N ASP A 223 -5.45 22.33 -15.35
CA ASP A 223 -4.55 21.48 -16.13
C ASP A 223 -3.42 22.31 -16.72
N ILE A 224 -2.16 21.95 -16.43
CA ILE A 224 -0.98 22.62 -16.96
C ILE A 224 -0.54 21.90 -18.24
N SER A 225 -0.49 22.62 -19.34
CA SER A 225 -0.13 22.06 -20.64
C SER A 225 1.34 21.65 -20.70
N GLY A 226 1.59 20.35 -20.92
CA GLY A 226 2.96 19.84 -21.11
C GLY A 226 3.93 20.11 -19.95
N ALA A 227 3.43 20.18 -18.73
CA ALA A 227 4.11 20.60 -17.51
C ALA A 227 5.57 20.11 -17.39
N TYR A 228 5.76 18.78 -17.40
CA TYR A 228 7.08 18.17 -17.27
C TYR A 228 8.04 18.50 -18.41
N ASN A 229 7.54 18.69 -19.62
CA ASN A 229 8.38 18.90 -20.79
C ASN A 229 8.77 20.37 -20.97
N ASN A 230 8.03 21.30 -20.37
CA ASN A 230 8.16 22.73 -20.60
C ASN A 230 8.74 23.51 -19.41
N ALA A 231 9.05 22.86 -18.27
CA ALA A 231 9.61 23.54 -17.10
C ALA A 231 11.01 24.12 -17.41
N PRO A 232 11.22 25.46 -17.35
CA PRO A 232 12.50 26.08 -17.68
C PRO A 232 13.56 25.79 -16.61
N TYR A 233 14.77 25.44 -17.02
CA TYR A 233 15.86 25.07 -16.10
C TYR A 233 16.19 26.17 -15.10
N LYS A 234 16.20 27.42 -15.54
CA LYS A 234 16.46 28.58 -14.66
C LYS A 234 15.57 28.61 -13.43
N HIS A 235 14.26 28.37 -13.61
CA HIS A 235 13.30 28.39 -12.50
C HIS A 235 13.43 27.14 -11.60
N ILE A 236 13.76 25.98 -12.17
CA ILE A 236 14.07 24.78 -11.38
C ILE A 236 15.27 25.04 -10.48
N ILE A 237 16.37 25.56 -11.04
CA ILE A 237 17.61 25.85 -10.30
C ILE A 237 17.38 26.91 -9.21
N ASN A 238 16.61 27.93 -9.49
CA ASN A 238 16.26 28.95 -8.50
C ASN A 238 15.45 28.35 -7.34
N ALA A 239 14.45 27.50 -7.63
CA ALA A 239 13.67 26.85 -6.61
C ALA A 239 14.53 25.94 -5.71
N LEU A 240 15.54 25.25 -6.25
CA LEU A 240 16.48 24.45 -5.46
C LEU A 240 17.34 25.33 -4.54
N ARG A 241 17.75 26.54 -5.00
CA ARG A 241 18.45 27.51 -4.17
C ARG A 241 17.59 28.06 -3.04
N GLU A 242 16.34 28.40 -3.34
CA GLU A 242 15.35 28.85 -2.34
C GLU A 242 15.06 27.81 -1.25
N LEU A 243 15.14 26.53 -1.59
CA LEU A 243 15.03 25.44 -0.63
C LEU A 243 16.29 25.27 0.24
N GLY A 244 17.35 26.00 0.00
CA GLY A 244 18.61 25.92 0.76
C GLY A 244 19.41 24.63 0.53
N LEU A 245 19.23 23.97 -0.64
CA LEU A 245 19.99 22.77 -0.96
C LEU A 245 21.46 23.09 -1.25
N CYS A 246 22.37 22.13 -1.03
CA CYS A 246 23.80 22.37 -1.16
C CYS A 246 24.21 22.75 -2.60
N LYS A 247 25.21 23.62 -2.69
CA LYS A 247 25.72 24.18 -3.96
C LYS A 247 26.15 23.06 -4.92
N ASP A 248 26.82 22.03 -4.42
CA ASP A 248 27.32 20.92 -5.24
C ASP A 248 26.18 20.16 -5.93
N PHE A 249 25.08 19.90 -5.21
CA PHE A 249 23.90 19.29 -5.81
C PHE A 249 23.28 20.20 -6.88
N ILE A 250 23.15 21.49 -6.60
CA ILE A 250 22.57 22.45 -7.56
C ILE A 250 23.42 22.52 -8.83
N THR A 251 24.75 22.58 -8.68
CA THR A 251 25.71 22.61 -9.81
C THR A 251 25.64 21.30 -10.62
N PHE A 252 25.57 20.14 -9.93
CA PHE A 252 25.40 18.85 -10.58
C PHE A 252 24.10 18.79 -11.41
N ILE A 253 22.97 19.25 -10.85
CA ILE A 253 21.68 19.28 -11.57
C ILE A 253 21.72 20.26 -12.74
N GLU A 254 22.30 21.44 -12.56
CA GLU A 254 22.40 22.45 -13.62
C GLU A 254 23.17 21.88 -14.83
N ASN A 255 24.33 21.27 -14.59
CA ASN A 255 25.13 20.65 -15.64
C ASN A 255 24.42 19.45 -16.29
N PHE A 256 23.78 18.61 -15.48
CA PHE A 256 23.00 17.49 -16.01
C PHE A 256 21.86 17.97 -16.92
N LEU A 257 21.08 18.95 -16.50
CA LEU A 257 19.95 19.45 -17.30
C LEU A 257 20.41 20.09 -18.61
N ASN A 258 21.50 20.88 -18.60
CA ASN A 258 22.01 21.56 -19.77
C ASN A 258 22.61 20.64 -20.85
N ASN A 259 23.11 19.47 -20.46
CA ASN A 259 23.78 18.53 -21.36
C ASN A 259 22.93 17.33 -21.76
N ARG A 260 21.65 17.35 -21.43
CA ARG A 260 20.74 16.21 -21.59
C ARG A 260 20.39 15.95 -23.05
N GLN A 261 20.74 14.76 -23.56
CA GLN A 261 20.48 14.33 -24.92
C GLN A 261 19.33 13.29 -24.98
N THR A 262 18.48 13.45 -25.96
CA THR A 262 17.31 12.57 -26.14
C THR A 262 17.15 12.15 -27.60
N THR A 263 16.92 10.86 -27.79
CA THR A 263 16.70 10.25 -29.11
C THR A 263 15.24 9.83 -29.26
N ILE A 264 14.62 10.23 -30.36
CA ILE A 264 13.33 9.66 -30.80
C ILE A 264 13.63 8.68 -31.94
N LYS A 265 13.04 7.47 -31.88
CA LYS A 265 13.19 6.42 -32.89
C LYS A 265 11.81 5.95 -33.35
N ILE A 266 11.56 5.98 -34.64
CA ILE A 266 10.36 5.43 -35.29
C ILE A 266 10.80 4.57 -36.49
N GLY A 267 10.57 3.26 -36.41
CA GLY A 267 11.10 2.32 -37.39
C GLY A 267 12.63 2.47 -37.57
N LYS A 268 13.07 2.77 -38.77
CA LYS A 268 14.51 3.02 -39.10
C LYS A 268 14.94 4.46 -38.87
N ALA A 269 13.99 5.41 -38.74
CA ALA A 269 14.32 6.83 -38.50
C ALA A 269 14.75 7.06 -37.06
N ARG A 270 15.85 7.81 -36.90
CA ARG A 270 16.40 8.18 -35.60
C ARG A 270 16.89 9.63 -35.68
N ASP A 271 16.54 10.44 -34.67
CA ASP A 271 17.08 11.79 -34.51
C ASP A 271 17.41 12.01 -33.01
N THR A 272 18.53 12.67 -32.73
CA THR A 272 19.01 12.97 -31.37
C THR A 272 19.13 14.47 -31.20
N ARG A 273 18.51 15.00 -30.13
CA ARG A 273 18.54 16.44 -29.82
C ARG A 273 18.91 16.70 -28.36
N THR A 274 19.57 17.81 -28.14
CA THR A 274 19.82 18.37 -26.81
C THR A 274 18.59 19.14 -26.38
N LEU A 275 18.09 18.87 -25.19
CA LEU A 275 16.92 19.53 -24.61
C LEU A 275 17.35 20.78 -23.87
N ILE A 276 16.53 21.84 -23.95
CA ILE A 276 16.79 23.13 -23.30
C ILE A 276 15.84 23.45 -22.17
N MET A 277 14.85 22.61 -21.94
CA MET A 277 13.85 22.75 -20.87
C MET A 277 13.23 21.40 -20.51
N GLY A 278 12.44 21.38 -19.47
CA GLY A 278 11.69 20.24 -19.00
C GLY A 278 12.49 19.26 -18.14
N VAL A 279 11.79 18.38 -17.47
CA VAL A 279 12.35 17.27 -16.69
C VAL A 279 11.94 15.93 -17.30
N SER A 280 12.78 14.91 -17.18
CA SER A 280 12.56 13.62 -17.83
C SER A 280 11.41 12.85 -17.20
N GLN A 281 10.38 12.48 -17.97
CA GLN A 281 9.35 11.54 -17.52
C GLN A 281 9.93 10.12 -17.42
N GLY A 282 10.60 9.81 -16.30
CA GLY A 282 11.25 8.50 -16.07
C GLY A 282 12.57 8.57 -15.31
N SER A 283 13.08 9.79 -15.01
CA SER A 283 14.17 10.02 -14.06
C SER A 283 13.64 10.00 -12.63
N ILE A 284 14.45 9.58 -11.70
CA ILE A 284 14.12 9.52 -10.26
C ILE A 284 14.13 10.91 -9.64
N LEU A 285 15.12 11.74 -9.97
CA LEU A 285 15.22 13.10 -9.46
C LEU A 285 14.19 14.04 -10.06
N SER A 286 13.62 13.75 -11.24
CA SER A 286 12.62 14.62 -11.87
C SER A 286 11.39 14.87 -11.00
N CYS A 287 11.02 13.92 -10.15
CA CYS A 287 9.91 14.10 -9.20
C CYS A 287 10.23 15.18 -8.16
N LEU A 288 11.44 15.15 -7.60
CA LEU A 288 11.92 16.18 -6.68
C LEU A 288 12.04 17.52 -7.38
N LEU A 289 12.64 17.56 -8.57
CA LEU A 289 12.82 18.79 -9.33
C LEU A 289 11.49 19.48 -9.67
N TRP A 290 10.49 18.69 -10.08
CA TRP A 290 9.14 19.20 -10.32
C TRP A 290 8.48 19.71 -9.03
N ASN A 291 8.55 18.94 -7.96
CA ASN A 291 7.96 19.36 -6.68
C ASN A 291 8.63 20.63 -6.13
N SER A 292 9.95 20.73 -6.24
CA SER A 292 10.69 21.95 -5.87
C SER A 292 10.26 23.15 -6.71
N TYR A 293 10.12 22.94 -8.02
CA TYR A 293 9.75 23.98 -8.97
C TYR A 293 8.33 24.54 -8.70
N ILE A 294 7.32 23.69 -8.39
CA ILE A 294 5.94 24.13 -8.16
C ILE A 294 5.68 24.62 -6.72
N ASN A 295 6.57 24.29 -5.77
CA ASN A 295 6.37 24.59 -4.35
C ASN A 295 6.20 26.08 -4.03
N PRO A 296 6.94 27.05 -4.62
CA PRO A 296 6.74 28.48 -4.38
C PRO A 296 5.31 28.95 -4.70
N LEU A 297 4.69 28.43 -5.77
CA LEU A 297 3.29 28.69 -6.08
C LEU A 297 2.39 28.21 -4.95
N LEU A 298 2.55 26.97 -4.52
CA LEU A 298 1.67 26.36 -3.51
C LEU A 298 1.84 27.02 -2.14
N THR A 299 3.05 27.44 -1.79
CA THR A 299 3.35 28.13 -0.54
C THR A 299 2.77 29.54 -0.53
N SER A 300 3.03 30.33 -1.56
CA SER A 300 2.58 31.73 -1.64
C SER A 300 1.07 31.86 -1.72
N THR A 301 0.39 30.94 -2.41
CA THR A 301 -1.08 30.97 -2.51
C THR A 301 -1.78 30.54 -1.22
N ASN A 302 -1.20 29.60 -0.46
CA ASN A 302 -1.79 29.14 0.81
C ASN A 302 -1.55 30.11 1.97
N GLN A 303 -0.49 30.93 1.93
CA GLN A 303 -0.23 31.96 2.97
C GLN A 303 -1.25 33.10 2.98
N ILE A 304 -1.93 33.37 1.89
CA ILE A 304 -2.83 34.52 1.72
C ILE A 304 -4.20 34.33 2.42
N GLY A 305 -4.47 33.17 2.99
CA GLY A 305 -5.78 32.79 3.53
C GLY A 305 -5.90 32.74 5.05
N ILE A 306 -4.96 33.27 5.82
CA ILE A 306 -4.98 33.25 7.31
C ILE A 306 -6.05 34.20 7.90
N GLY A 307 -6.81 34.92 7.09
CA GLY A 307 -7.97 35.72 7.48
C GLY A 307 -9.29 34.96 7.28
N LYS A 308 -10.40 35.46 7.84
CA LYS A 308 -11.76 34.88 7.93
C LYS A 308 -12.41 34.21 6.69
N GLY A 309 -11.69 34.05 5.55
CA GLY A 309 -12.10 33.34 4.35
C GLY A 309 -11.11 32.22 4.03
N GLY A 310 -11.58 30.96 4.01
CA GLY A 310 -10.74 29.81 3.72
C GLY A 310 -10.21 29.80 2.28
N ASN A 311 -8.89 29.69 2.12
CA ASN A 311 -8.23 29.44 0.85
C ASN A 311 -7.46 28.12 0.95
N LYS A 312 -7.56 27.28 -0.08
CA LYS A 312 -6.85 26.01 -0.15
C LYS A 312 -6.40 25.76 -1.58
N VAL A 313 -5.10 25.70 -1.79
CA VAL A 313 -4.50 25.30 -3.07
C VAL A 313 -3.63 24.09 -2.82
N LEU A 314 -3.86 23.03 -3.57
CA LEU A 314 -3.07 21.81 -3.49
C LEU A 314 -2.83 21.24 -4.89
N ALA A 315 -1.79 20.45 -5.03
CA ALA A 315 -1.42 19.83 -6.28
C ALA A 315 -1.21 18.31 -6.16
N TYR A 316 -1.48 17.62 -7.22
CA TYR A 316 -1.03 16.27 -7.47
C TYR A 316 -0.25 16.22 -8.79
N ALA A 317 1.06 16.31 -8.72
CA ALA A 317 1.93 16.59 -9.86
C ALA A 317 1.55 17.92 -10.54
N ASP A 318 1.02 17.85 -11.74
CA ASP A 318 0.56 18.97 -12.56
C ASP A 318 -0.94 19.32 -12.39
N ASP A 319 -1.72 18.42 -11.79
CA ASP A 319 -3.12 18.69 -11.47
C ASP A 319 -3.25 19.58 -10.24
N ILE A 320 -3.69 20.82 -10.40
CA ILE A 320 -3.88 21.80 -9.32
C ILE A 320 -5.36 21.93 -8.98
N ALA A 321 -5.68 21.84 -7.69
CA ALA A 321 -7.00 22.16 -7.14
C ALA A 321 -6.94 23.46 -6.33
N CYS A 322 -7.72 24.45 -6.73
CA CYS A 322 -7.87 25.74 -6.07
C CYS A 322 -9.27 25.82 -5.47
N LEU A 323 -9.39 25.95 -4.14
CA LEU A 323 -10.65 25.96 -3.40
C LEU A 323 -10.72 27.23 -2.54
N ASN A 324 -11.88 27.87 -2.53
CA ASN A 324 -12.14 29.01 -1.66
C ASN A 324 -13.51 28.88 -1.01
N SER A 325 -13.60 29.23 0.26
CA SER A 325 -14.84 29.20 1.01
C SER A 325 -15.04 30.43 1.89
N GLY A 326 -16.28 30.73 2.21
CA GLY A 326 -16.64 31.85 3.11
C GLY A 326 -18.14 32.02 3.25
N THR A 327 -18.53 32.95 4.12
CA THR A 327 -19.94 33.19 4.47
C THR A 327 -20.69 33.99 3.40
N PHE A 328 -20.01 34.96 2.77
CA PHE A 328 -20.61 35.84 1.77
C PHE A 328 -20.20 35.46 0.35
N GLU A 329 -21.15 35.04 -0.47
CA GLU A 329 -20.91 34.51 -1.82
C GLU A 329 -20.07 35.48 -2.68
N ASN A 330 -20.46 36.76 -2.75
CA ASN A 330 -19.74 37.78 -3.55
C ASN A 330 -18.28 37.98 -3.11
N GLN A 331 -17.99 37.83 -1.82
CA GLN A 331 -16.62 37.93 -1.31
C GLN A 331 -15.81 36.68 -1.68
N VAL A 332 -16.43 35.51 -1.54
CA VAL A 332 -15.80 34.23 -1.91
C VAL A 332 -15.51 34.19 -3.40
N HIS A 333 -16.45 34.65 -4.25
CA HIS A 333 -16.25 34.75 -5.68
C HIS A 333 -15.04 35.63 -6.02
N ARG A 334 -14.97 36.87 -5.48
CA ARG A 334 -13.85 37.79 -5.71
C ARG A 334 -12.51 37.18 -5.25
N ASN A 335 -12.51 36.55 -4.09
CA ASN A 335 -11.29 35.91 -3.55
C ASN A 335 -10.86 34.72 -4.41
N HIS A 336 -11.84 33.94 -4.88
CA HIS A 336 -11.57 32.80 -5.74
C HIS A 336 -11.00 33.24 -7.09
N GLN A 337 -11.61 34.24 -7.74
CA GLN A 337 -11.10 34.82 -9.00
C GLN A 337 -9.68 35.36 -8.82
N ARG A 338 -9.41 36.08 -7.72
CA ARG A 338 -8.05 36.58 -7.41
C ARG A 338 -7.03 35.45 -7.27
N ASN A 339 -7.40 34.35 -6.60
CA ASN A 339 -6.52 33.20 -6.43
C ASN A 339 -6.28 32.47 -7.75
N VAL A 340 -7.31 32.28 -8.56
CA VAL A 340 -7.17 31.67 -9.91
C VAL A 340 -6.25 32.54 -10.78
N ASN A 341 -6.43 33.85 -10.76
CA ASN A 341 -5.55 34.77 -11.50
C ASN A 341 -4.10 34.65 -11.04
N LYS A 342 -3.83 34.65 -9.72
CA LYS A 342 -2.48 34.48 -9.18
C LYS A 342 -1.83 33.17 -9.61
N VAL A 343 -2.59 32.07 -9.60
CA VAL A 343 -2.11 30.76 -10.06
C VAL A 343 -1.76 30.83 -11.55
N SER A 344 -2.63 31.39 -12.38
CA SER A 344 -2.40 31.53 -13.82
C SER A 344 -1.23 32.49 -14.15
N GLU A 345 -1.13 33.60 -13.45
CA GLU A 345 -0.02 34.58 -13.60
C GLU A 345 1.32 33.94 -13.21
N TRP A 346 1.35 33.21 -12.09
CA TRP A 346 2.57 32.53 -11.67
C TRP A 346 3.00 31.47 -12.69
N ILE A 347 2.05 30.64 -13.17
CA ILE A 347 2.30 29.61 -14.18
C ILE A 347 2.89 30.24 -15.45
N ARG A 348 2.30 31.36 -15.93
CA ARG A 348 2.76 32.08 -17.10
C ARG A 348 4.15 32.72 -16.88
N GLY A 349 4.35 33.40 -15.75
CA GLY A 349 5.63 34.03 -15.38
C GLY A 349 6.79 33.04 -15.23
N HIS A 350 6.45 31.73 -14.97
CA HIS A 350 7.43 30.67 -14.88
C HIS A 350 7.55 29.83 -16.17
N GLY A 351 7.05 30.33 -17.30
CA GLY A 351 7.24 29.71 -18.61
C GLY A 351 6.32 28.51 -18.90
N LEU A 352 5.28 28.30 -18.10
CA LEU A 352 4.25 27.29 -18.35
C LEU A 352 2.95 27.93 -18.86
N LYS A 353 2.01 27.10 -19.31
CA LYS A 353 0.71 27.53 -19.83
C LYS A 353 -0.42 26.70 -19.22
N VAL A 354 -1.48 27.38 -18.77
CA VAL A 354 -2.75 26.74 -18.41
C VAL A 354 -3.52 26.42 -19.69
N GLU A 355 -4.28 25.35 -19.71
CA GLU A 355 -5.16 24.98 -20.81
C GLU A 355 -6.63 25.18 -20.39
N PRO A 356 -7.23 26.37 -20.60
CA PRO A 356 -8.56 26.70 -20.07
C PRO A 356 -9.64 25.69 -20.47
N SER A 357 -9.57 25.14 -21.70
CA SER A 357 -10.53 24.17 -22.23
C SER A 357 -10.53 22.82 -21.48
N LYS A 358 -9.52 22.54 -20.67
CA LYS A 358 -9.40 21.34 -19.82
C LYS A 358 -9.58 21.62 -18.34
N CYS A 359 -9.77 22.89 -18.00
CA CYS A 359 -10.01 23.30 -16.63
C CYS A 359 -11.52 23.20 -16.32
N ASP A 360 -11.82 22.76 -15.11
CA ASP A 360 -13.19 22.68 -14.61
C ASP A 360 -13.39 23.70 -13.48
N VAL A 361 -14.47 24.47 -13.56
CA VAL A 361 -14.94 25.34 -12.47
C VAL A 361 -16.24 24.80 -11.92
N ILE A 362 -16.34 24.66 -10.61
CA ILE A 362 -17.53 24.14 -9.94
C ILE A 362 -17.86 24.99 -8.70
N TYR A 363 -19.15 25.28 -8.54
CA TYR A 363 -19.68 25.87 -7.32
C TYR A 363 -20.39 24.81 -6.50
N PHE A 364 -19.78 24.43 -5.37
CA PHE A 364 -20.31 23.41 -4.50
C PHE A 364 -21.44 23.98 -3.62
N THR A 365 -22.66 23.53 -3.88
CA THR A 365 -23.86 24.02 -3.18
C THR A 365 -25.01 23.03 -3.28
N MET A 366 -25.92 23.10 -2.31
CA MET A 366 -27.19 22.37 -2.35
C MET A 366 -28.26 23.09 -3.19
N ALA A 367 -28.07 24.37 -3.49
CA ALA A 367 -29.01 25.14 -4.28
C ALA A 367 -29.10 24.65 -5.73
N LYS A 368 -30.31 24.82 -6.36
CA LYS A 368 -30.50 24.44 -7.77
C LYS A 368 -29.75 25.36 -8.72
N LYS A 369 -29.78 26.67 -8.46
CA LYS A 369 -29.13 27.69 -9.31
C LYS A 369 -27.64 27.83 -9.00
N ASN A 370 -26.84 28.11 -10.00
CA ASN A 370 -25.47 28.59 -9.86
C ASN A 370 -25.46 30.10 -9.67
N PRO A 371 -24.37 30.68 -9.15
CA PRO A 371 -24.21 32.14 -9.14
C PRO A 371 -24.23 32.70 -10.57
N ASP A 372 -24.71 33.93 -10.72
CA ASP A 372 -24.73 34.58 -12.02
C ASP A 372 -23.33 35.00 -12.51
N LYS A 373 -22.46 35.33 -11.57
CA LYS A 373 -21.07 35.70 -11.85
C LYS A 373 -20.23 34.46 -12.19
N LYS A 374 -19.52 34.49 -13.31
CA LYS A 374 -18.66 33.41 -13.78
C LYS A 374 -17.20 33.66 -13.41
N ILE A 375 -16.39 32.61 -13.40
CA ILE A 375 -14.94 32.65 -13.19
C ILE A 375 -14.25 32.67 -14.55
N SER A 376 -13.22 33.50 -14.70
CA SER A 376 -12.36 33.51 -15.88
C SER A 376 -10.99 32.87 -15.58
N ILE A 377 -10.45 32.17 -16.55
CA ILE A 377 -9.11 31.58 -16.52
C ILE A 377 -8.38 32.09 -17.76
N ASP A 378 -7.25 32.78 -17.57
CA ASP A 378 -6.52 33.43 -18.68
C ASP A 378 -7.40 34.22 -19.65
N SER A 379 -8.35 34.99 -19.10
CA SER A 379 -9.36 35.80 -19.82
C SER A 379 -10.47 35.01 -20.50
N GLU A 380 -10.46 33.68 -20.48
CA GLU A 380 -11.54 32.84 -20.97
C GLU A 380 -12.58 32.58 -19.87
N ILE A 381 -13.85 32.94 -20.15
CA ILE A 381 -14.95 32.73 -19.21
C ILE A 381 -15.29 31.24 -19.15
N GLN A 382 -15.35 30.69 -17.94
CA GLN A 382 -15.66 29.28 -17.67
C GLN A 382 -17.10 29.12 -17.21
N GLU A 383 -17.79 28.13 -17.79
CA GLU A 383 -19.12 27.73 -17.32
C GLU A 383 -18.99 26.82 -16.09
N TYR A 384 -19.94 26.94 -15.15
CA TYR A 384 -19.97 26.05 -13.99
C TYR A 384 -20.34 24.63 -14.38
N SER A 385 -19.41 23.70 -14.15
CA SER A 385 -19.62 22.27 -14.34
C SER A 385 -20.59 21.70 -13.30
N LYS A 386 -21.51 20.82 -13.71
CA LYS A 386 -22.36 20.05 -12.77
C LYS A 386 -21.55 19.00 -12.03
N ASN A 387 -20.56 18.42 -12.72
CA ASN A 387 -19.66 17.40 -12.22
C ASN A 387 -18.27 17.67 -12.77
N THR A 388 -17.24 17.48 -11.93
CA THR A 388 -15.85 17.54 -12.35
C THR A 388 -15.12 16.24 -12.01
N ARG A 389 -14.07 15.92 -12.73
CA ARG A 389 -13.26 14.73 -12.47
C ARG A 389 -11.91 15.13 -11.90
N TYR A 390 -11.71 14.88 -10.62
CA TYR A 390 -10.43 15.09 -9.93
C TYR A 390 -9.78 13.77 -9.55
N LEU A 391 -8.56 13.51 -10.03
CA LEU A 391 -7.77 12.31 -9.78
C LEU A 391 -8.56 10.98 -9.88
N GLY A 392 -9.51 10.93 -10.82
CA GLY A 392 -10.34 9.73 -11.04
C GLY A 392 -11.59 9.62 -10.18
N LEU A 393 -11.80 10.53 -9.22
CA LEU A 393 -13.05 10.72 -8.51
C LEU A 393 -13.92 11.73 -9.29
N THR A 394 -15.20 11.44 -9.46
CA THR A 394 -16.17 12.40 -10.01
C THR A 394 -16.85 13.13 -8.87
N LEU A 395 -16.60 14.41 -8.74
CA LEU A 395 -17.20 15.30 -7.75
C LEU A 395 -18.43 15.95 -8.36
N SER A 396 -19.58 15.79 -7.73
CA SER A 396 -20.80 16.49 -8.11
C SER A 396 -20.92 17.81 -7.35
N LYS A 397 -21.68 18.74 -7.89
CA LYS A 397 -22.03 20.03 -7.27
C LYS A 397 -22.55 19.88 -5.84
N ARG A 398 -23.30 18.79 -5.55
CA ARG A 398 -23.88 18.49 -4.25
C ARG A 398 -23.05 17.55 -3.38
N LEU A 399 -21.94 17.08 -3.89
CA LEU A 399 -21.08 16.07 -3.25
C LEU A 399 -21.85 14.79 -2.86
N ASP A 400 -22.86 14.40 -3.67
CA ASP A 400 -23.66 13.20 -3.45
C ASP A 400 -22.99 11.91 -3.94
N MET A 401 -21.88 12.03 -4.63
CA MET A 401 -21.05 10.95 -5.19
C MET A 401 -21.80 9.96 -6.11
N ILE A 402 -23.08 10.15 -6.37
CA ILE A 402 -23.91 9.26 -7.22
C ILE A 402 -23.32 9.12 -8.62
N PRO A 403 -22.91 10.21 -9.32
CA PRO A 403 -22.31 10.11 -10.65
C PRO A 403 -21.00 9.29 -10.64
N HIS A 404 -20.19 9.43 -9.59
CA HIS A 404 -18.96 8.64 -9.45
C HIS A 404 -19.26 7.15 -9.36
N ILE A 405 -20.17 6.77 -8.46
CA ILE A 405 -20.54 5.38 -8.21
C ILE A 405 -21.13 4.74 -9.47
N GLN A 406 -22.05 5.44 -10.16
CA GLN A 406 -22.66 4.97 -11.42
C GLN A 406 -21.61 4.74 -12.51
N ASN A 407 -20.68 5.69 -12.68
CA ASN A 407 -19.57 5.58 -13.65
C ASN A 407 -18.67 4.38 -13.33
N LYS A 408 -18.37 4.12 -12.04
CA LYS A 408 -17.57 2.96 -11.63
C LYS A 408 -18.28 1.64 -11.85
N ILE A 409 -19.57 1.55 -11.52
CA ILE A 409 -20.38 0.36 -11.79
C ILE A 409 -20.38 0.07 -13.29
N LYS A 410 -20.69 1.07 -14.14
CA LYS A 410 -20.72 0.91 -15.59
C LYS A 410 -19.37 0.43 -16.14
N ALA A 411 -18.28 1.09 -15.75
CA ALA A 411 -16.94 0.74 -16.21
C ALA A 411 -16.51 -0.68 -15.79
N CYS A 412 -16.85 -1.08 -14.57
CA CYS A 412 -16.52 -2.42 -14.06
C CYS A 412 -17.44 -3.50 -14.64
N SER A 413 -18.73 -3.19 -14.88
CA SER A 413 -19.64 -4.09 -15.57
C SER A 413 -19.16 -4.40 -16.99
N ASN A 414 -18.71 -3.38 -17.74
CA ASN A 414 -18.16 -3.58 -19.09
C ASN A 414 -16.94 -4.50 -19.08
N LYS A 415 -16.00 -4.30 -18.12
CA LYS A 415 -14.83 -5.18 -17.98
C LYS A 415 -15.23 -6.62 -17.63
N LEU A 416 -16.19 -6.77 -16.70
CA LEU A 416 -16.68 -8.09 -16.33
C LEU A 416 -17.37 -8.78 -17.50
N TRP A 417 -18.12 -8.04 -18.30
CA TRP A 417 -18.74 -8.56 -19.51
C TRP A 417 -17.70 -9.06 -20.52
N MET A 418 -16.61 -8.29 -20.75
CA MET A 418 -15.50 -8.72 -21.58
C MET A 418 -14.85 -10.03 -21.06
N PHE A 419 -14.70 -10.19 -19.74
CA PHE A 419 -14.22 -11.44 -19.18
C PHE A 419 -15.17 -12.60 -19.41
N LYS A 420 -16.49 -12.34 -19.30
CA LYS A 420 -17.50 -13.38 -19.58
C LYS A 420 -17.52 -13.83 -21.03
N MET A 421 -17.27 -12.94 -21.98
CA MET A 421 -17.16 -13.30 -23.41
C MET A 421 -15.97 -14.26 -23.68
N ALA A 422 -14.95 -14.24 -22.85
CA ALA A 422 -13.80 -15.16 -22.92
C ALA A 422 -14.05 -16.49 -22.18
N LEU A 423 -15.30 -16.80 -21.78
CA LEU A 423 -15.67 -18.00 -21.02
C LEU A 423 -16.72 -18.78 -21.78
N GLY A 424 -16.43 -20.04 -22.12
CA GLY A 424 -17.41 -21.02 -22.56
C GLY A 424 -18.01 -21.82 -21.40
N LYS A 425 -18.93 -22.75 -21.68
CA LYS A 425 -19.48 -23.68 -20.65
C LYS A 425 -18.37 -24.56 -20.06
N THR A 426 -17.52 -25.13 -20.91
CA THR A 426 -16.48 -26.10 -20.55
C THR A 426 -15.06 -25.56 -20.64
N TRP A 427 -14.84 -24.45 -21.31
CA TRP A 427 -13.52 -23.85 -21.55
C TRP A 427 -13.39 -22.44 -20.96
N GLY A 428 -12.15 -21.96 -20.85
CA GLY A 428 -11.82 -20.62 -20.37
C GLY A 428 -10.70 -20.62 -19.33
N PRO A 429 -10.34 -19.44 -18.80
CA PRO A 429 -9.33 -19.30 -17.76
C PRO A 429 -9.67 -20.12 -16.52
N LYS A 430 -8.63 -20.67 -15.86
CA LYS A 430 -8.77 -21.39 -14.59
C LYS A 430 -9.41 -20.51 -13.51
N PRO A 431 -10.17 -21.09 -12.55
CA PRO A 431 -10.84 -20.33 -11.50
C PRO A 431 -9.93 -19.42 -10.68
N ASN A 432 -8.70 -19.83 -10.36
CA ASN A 432 -7.73 -19.01 -9.65
C ASN A 432 -7.33 -17.76 -10.44
N LEU A 433 -7.21 -17.84 -11.80
CA LEU A 433 -6.93 -16.69 -12.65
C LEU A 433 -8.13 -15.75 -12.70
N MET A 434 -9.35 -16.28 -12.79
CA MET A 434 -10.57 -15.47 -12.74
C MET A 434 -10.71 -14.73 -11.42
N ARG A 435 -10.45 -15.41 -10.30
CA ARG A 435 -10.41 -14.77 -8.98
C ARG A 435 -9.33 -13.68 -8.93
N PHE A 436 -8.14 -13.94 -9.45
CA PHE A 436 -7.06 -12.97 -9.54
C PHE A 436 -7.48 -11.73 -10.35
N LEU A 437 -8.03 -11.91 -11.55
CA LEU A 437 -8.50 -10.81 -12.40
C LEU A 437 -9.58 -9.98 -11.69
N TYR A 438 -10.52 -10.64 -11.02
CA TYR A 438 -11.55 -9.96 -10.27
C TYR A 438 -10.98 -9.16 -9.09
N THR A 439 -10.16 -9.78 -8.27
CA THR A 439 -9.62 -9.15 -7.04
C THR A 439 -8.56 -8.09 -7.34
N GLN A 440 -7.80 -8.20 -8.45
CA GLN A 440 -6.72 -7.28 -8.77
C GLN A 440 -7.10 -6.19 -9.79
N ILE A 441 -8.17 -6.37 -10.58
CA ILE A 441 -8.55 -5.41 -11.64
C ILE A 441 -9.92 -4.80 -11.37
N ILE A 442 -10.95 -5.62 -11.12
CA ILE A 442 -12.33 -5.13 -11.01
C ILE A 442 -12.57 -4.52 -9.63
N ARG A 443 -12.30 -5.26 -8.56
CA ARG A 443 -12.50 -4.78 -7.18
C ARG A 443 -11.74 -3.49 -6.85
N PRO A 444 -10.44 -3.34 -7.17
CA PRO A 444 -9.75 -2.08 -6.95
C PRO A 444 -10.39 -0.90 -7.70
N GLY A 445 -10.93 -1.15 -8.90
CA GLY A 445 -11.68 -0.16 -9.66
C GLY A 445 -12.98 0.27 -8.97
N LEU A 446 -13.72 -0.67 -8.38
CA LEU A 446 -14.95 -0.41 -7.62
C LEU A 446 -14.69 0.32 -6.30
N THR A 447 -13.61 -0.04 -5.60
CA THR A 447 -13.30 0.47 -4.26
C THR A 447 -12.31 1.63 -4.25
N TYR A 448 -11.93 2.16 -5.43
CA TYR A 448 -11.02 3.30 -5.53
C TYR A 448 -11.57 4.52 -4.79
N ALA A 449 -10.76 5.11 -3.93
CA ALA A 449 -11.09 6.26 -3.09
C ALA A 449 -12.38 6.09 -2.24
N CYS A 450 -12.76 4.84 -1.90
CA CYS A 450 -13.99 4.53 -1.16
C CYS A 450 -14.07 5.26 0.18
N PHE A 451 -12.95 5.54 0.80
CA PHE A 451 -12.86 6.33 2.01
C PHE A 451 -13.62 7.67 1.90
N SER A 452 -13.49 8.35 0.73
CA SER A 452 -14.07 9.68 0.52
C SER A 452 -15.53 9.67 0.05
N TRP A 453 -16.07 8.54 -0.45
CA TRP A 453 -17.42 8.52 -1.04
C TRP A 453 -18.37 7.47 -0.46
N ALA A 454 -17.84 6.39 0.14
CA ALA A 454 -18.72 5.26 0.48
C ALA A 454 -19.70 5.57 1.63
N HIS A 455 -19.42 6.56 2.47
CA HIS A 455 -20.30 7.03 3.53
C HIS A 455 -21.60 7.66 2.98
N THR A 456 -21.61 8.10 1.71
CA THR A 456 -22.80 8.65 1.04
C THR A 456 -23.60 7.60 0.28
N ALA A 457 -23.06 6.37 0.17
CA ALA A 457 -23.70 5.28 -0.58
C ALA A 457 -24.95 4.78 0.17
N ASN A 458 -26.10 4.86 -0.48
CA ASN A 458 -27.35 4.32 0.06
C ASN A 458 -27.48 2.80 -0.20
N ILE A 459 -28.48 2.19 0.43
CA ILE A 459 -28.79 0.75 0.33
C ILE A 459 -28.90 0.32 -1.14
N THR A 460 -29.66 1.05 -1.95
CA THR A 460 -29.88 0.73 -3.39
C THR A 460 -28.56 0.72 -4.17
N THR A 461 -27.65 1.62 -3.85
CA THR A 461 -26.32 1.68 -4.47
C THR A 461 -25.48 0.48 -4.06
N MET A 462 -25.47 0.13 -2.79
CA MET A 462 -24.73 -1.04 -2.29
C MET A 462 -25.28 -2.33 -2.87
N GLU A 463 -26.60 -2.46 -3.05
CA GLU A 463 -27.19 -3.62 -3.72
C GLU A 463 -26.71 -3.78 -5.17
N ARG A 464 -26.51 -2.67 -5.91
CA ARG A 464 -25.90 -2.73 -7.25
C ARG A 464 -24.46 -3.24 -7.21
N TYR A 465 -23.67 -2.84 -6.21
CA TYR A 465 -22.32 -3.39 -5.98
C TYR A 465 -22.36 -4.88 -5.67
N LYS A 466 -23.24 -5.33 -4.78
CA LYS A 466 -23.43 -6.74 -4.44
C LYS A 466 -23.88 -7.59 -5.65
N LYS A 467 -24.77 -7.05 -6.50
CA LYS A 467 -25.17 -7.72 -7.76
C LYS A 467 -23.98 -7.91 -8.70
N LEU A 468 -23.08 -6.94 -8.80
CA LEU A 468 -21.89 -7.02 -9.63
C LEU A 468 -20.87 -8.01 -9.05
N ASP A 469 -20.69 -8.02 -7.73
CA ASP A 469 -19.90 -9.02 -6.99
C ASP A 469 -20.42 -10.43 -7.26
N SER A 470 -21.70 -10.65 -7.09
CA SER A 470 -22.39 -11.92 -7.38
C SER A 470 -22.18 -12.39 -8.83
N MET A 471 -22.32 -11.49 -9.78
CA MET A 471 -22.13 -11.76 -11.20
C MET A 471 -20.68 -12.17 -11.54
N ALA A 472 -19.72 -11.55 -10.84
CA ALA A 472 -18.30 -11.89 -10.98
C ALA A 472 -18.00 -13.28 -10.40
N LEU A 473 -18.45 -13.56 -9.18
CA LEU A 473 -18.21 -14.84 -8.51
C LEU A 473 -18.80 -16.02 -9.28
N ARG A 474 -20.02 -15.89 -9.80
CA ARG A 474 -20.64 -16.91 -10.66
C ARG A 474 -19.88 -17.16 -11.97
N SER A 475 -19.04 -16.24 -12.41
CA SER A 475 -18.21 -16.42 -13.59
C SER A 475 -16.95 -17.28 -13.36
N PHE A 476 -16.55 -17.54 -12.09
CA PHE A 476 -15.37 -18.35 -11.80
C PHE A 476 -15.57 -19.82 -12.11
N ALA A 477 -16.80 -20.31 -11.96
CA ALA A 477 -17.19 -21.69 -12.22
C ALA A 477 -18.57 -21.71 -12.91
N THR A 478 -18.96 -22.89 -13.43
CA THR A 478 -20.29 -23.11 -14.01
C THR A 478 -21.29 -23.36 -12.88
N THR A 479 -21.69 -22.32 -12.17
CA THR A 479 -22.61 -22.42 -11.04
C THR A 479 -24.05 -22.18 -11.44
N HIS A 480 -24.98 -22.78 -10.72
CA HIS A 480 -26.42 -22.53 -10.90
C HIS A 480 -26.76 -21.08 -10.52
N LYS A 481 -27.73 -20.47 -11.22
CA LYS A 481 -28.15 -19.08 -10.98
C LYS A 481 -28.65 -18.83 -9.55
N SER A 482 -29.26 -19.84 -8.95
CA SER A 482 -29.82 -19.79 -7.59
C SER A 482 -28.73 -19.94 -6.49
N THR A 483 -27.51 -20.34 -6.82
CA THR A 483 -26.44 -20.52 -5.80
C THR A 483 -26.24 -19.23 -4.99
N PRO A 484 -26.30 -19.28 -3.64
CA PRO A 484 -26.15 -18.12 -2.79
C PRO A 484 -24.79 -17.44 -2.97
N THR A 485 -24.80 -16.11 -3.09
CA THR A 485 -23.57 -15.33 -3.25
C THR A 485 -22.66 -15.45 -2.04
N SER A 486 -23.24 -15.51 -0.84
CA SER A 486 -22.52 -15.68 0.42
C SER A 486 -21.73 -17.00 0.47
N GLY A 487 -22.30 -18.10 -0.01
CA GLY A 487 -21.60 -19.37 -0.14
C GLY A 487 -20.44 -19.29 -1.13
N LEU A 488 -20.64 -18.64 -2.30
CA LEU A 488 -19.56 -18.42 -3.27
C LEU A 488 -18.43 -17.54 -2.71
N GLN A 489 -18.76 -16.53 -1.90
CA GLN A 489 -17.77 -15.67 -1.25
C GLN A 489 -16.86 -16.49 -0.33
N VAL A 490 -17.43 -17.37 0.47
CA VAL A 490 -16.69 -18.25 1.39
C VAL A 490 -15.86 -19.26 0.61
N MET A 491 -16.48 -20.01 -0.32
CA MET A 491 -15.78 -21.03 -1.12
C MET A 491 -14.62 -20.47 -1.95
N PHE A 492 -14.69 -19.22 -2.40
CA PHE A 492 -13.61 -18.59 -3.17
C PHE A 492 -12.69 -17.72 -2.33
N ASN A 493 -12.93 -17.61 -1.03
CA ASN A 493 -12.25 -16.68 -0.14
C ASN A 493 -12.19 -15.27 -0.74
N VAL A 494 -13.37 -14.72 -1.00
CA VAL A 494 -13.57 -13.38 -1.56
C VAL A 494 -14.55 -12.65 -0.66
N GLU A 495 -14.06 -11.76 0.18
CA GLU A 495 -14.89 -11.07 1.19
C GLU A 495 -16.08 -10.33 0.54
N PRO A 496 -17.21 -10.14 1.24
CA PRO A 496 -18.30 -9.28 0.79
C PRO A 496 -17.79 -7.87 0.41
N ILE A 497 -18.30 -7.29 -0.66
CA ILE A 497 -17.78 -6.02 -1.20
C ILE A 497 -17.95 -4.85 -0.22
N ASP A 498 -19.03 -4.83 0.55
CA ASP A 498 -19.30 -3.82 1.58
C ASP A 498 -18.28 -3.93 2.73
N LEU A 499 -17.94 -5.14 3.15
CA LEU A 499 -16.90 -5.39 4.14
C LEU A 499 -15.52 -4.93 3.62
N THR A 500 -15.20 -5.25 2.36
CA THR A 500 -13.97 -4.76 1.71
C THR A 500 -13.90 -3.23 1.70
N ILE A 501 -14.99 -2.55 1.38
CA ILE A 501 -15.09 -1.08 1.38
C ILE A 501 -14.85 -0.53 2.78
N LYS A 502 -15.51 -1.11 3.79
CA LYS A 502 -15.39 -0.70 5.21
C LYS A 502 -13.93 -0.76 5.68
N TYR A 503 -13.31 -1.93 5.59
CA TYR A 503 -11.94 -2.12 6.09
C TYR A 503 -10.87 -1.43 5.26
N ARG A 504 -11.09 -1.24 3.95
CA ARG A 504 -10.22 -0.41 3.12
C ARG A 504 -10.31 1.06 3.52
N SER A 505 -11.51 1.53 3.89
CA SER A 505 -11.69 2.89 4.41
C SER A 505 -10.99 3.08 5.76
N PHE A 506 -11.05 2.11 6.66
CA PHE A 506 -10.29 2.13 7.91
C PHE A 506 -8.77 2.17 7.67
N SER A 507 -8.26 1.31 6.79
CA SER A 507 -6.84 1.32 6.42
C SER A 507 -6.40 2.67 5.84
N THR A 508 -7.26 3.31 5.04
CA THR A 508 -6.98 4.64 4.48
C THR A 508 -7.06 5.72 5.56
N LEU A 509 -8.06 5.66 6.45
CA LEU A 509 -8.19 6.56 7.59
C LEU A 509 -6.91 6.55 8.45
N LEU A 510 -6.48 5.38 8.87
CA LEU A 510 -5.30 5.21 9.70
C LEU A 510 -4.02 5.66 9.00
N ARG A 511 -3.94 5.53 7.68
CA ARG A 511 -2.81 6.01 6.89
C ARG A 511 -2.79 7.53 6.74
N ILE A 512 -3.95 8.17 6.60
CA ILE A 512 -4.07 9.62 6.39
C ILE A 512 -3.82 10.38 7.69
N ASP A 513 -4.20 9.82 8.81
CA ASP A 513 -4.11 10.45 10.14
C ASP A 513 -2.68 10.53 10.70
N ARG A 514 -1.70 10.23 9.86
CA ARG A 514 -0.26 10.30 10.19
C ARG A 514 0.24 11.74 10.20
N PRO A 515 1.32 11.99 10.83
CA PRO A 515 1.86 12.96 11.76
C PRO A 515 1.47 14.42 11.51
N LYS A 516 0.89 15.05 12.44
CA LYS A 516 0.13 16.28 12.47
C LYS A 516 -1.11 16.15 11.59
N PRO A 517 -2.29 16.16 12.17
CA PRO A 517 -3.50 15.99 11.41
C PRO A 517 -3.42 16.97 10.24
N ILE A 518 -3.43 16.42 9.03
CA ILE A 518 -3.67 17.21 7.81
C ILE A 518 -4.99 17.96 8.01
N TRP A 519 -5.68 17.60 9.06
CA TRP A 519 -7.04 17.96 9.44
C TRP A 519 -7.05 18.53 10.85
N ASP A 520 -7.29 19.82 10.99
CA ASP A 520 -7.79 20.37 12.23
C ASP A 520 -9.18 19.76 12.51
N GLY A 521 -9.16 18.50 12.94
CA GLY A 521 -10.36 17.68 13.14
C GLY A 521 -11.21 18.10 14.34
N ASN A 522 -10.78 19.06 15.15
CA ASN A 522 -11.53 19.66 16.22
C ASN A 522 -12.25 20.91 15.73
N VAL A 523 -13.26 20.72 14.85
CA VAL A 523 -14.28 21.73 14.70
C VAL A 523 -15.37 21.43 15.72
N GLU A 524 -15.14 21.78 16.95
CA GLU A 524 -16.21 22.07 17.88
C GLU A 524 -16.98 23.26 17.31
N ASN A 525 -18.18 23.01 16.84
CA ASN A 525 -19.14 24.07 16.58
C ASN A 525 -19.41 24.77 17.90
N LYS A 526 -19.01 26.02 18.03
CA LYS A 526 -19.37 26.89 19.17
C LYS A 526 -20.88 26.95 19.44
N ASP A 527 -21.70 26.45 18.53
CA ASP A 527 -23.18 26.57 18.58
C ASP A 527 -23.93 25.24 18.76
N GLY A 528 -23.26 24.11 19.08
CA GLY A 528 -23.94 22.89 19.57
C GLY A 528 -25.00 22.24 18.69
N LYS A 529 -25.33 22.78 17.52
CA LYS A 529 -26.34 22.26 16.57
C LYS A 529 -25.70 21.62 15.36
N ILE A 530 -25.17 20.41 15.52
CA ILE A 530 -24.80 19.58 14.40
C ILE A 530 -26.09 19.04 13.76
N SER A 531 -26.31 19.35 12.49
CA SER A 531 -27.32 18.68 11.70
C SER A 531 -27.11 17.16 11.80
N LYS A 532 -28.09 16.44 12.40
CA LYS A 532 -28.03 14.98 12.62
C LYS A 532 -27.91 14.17 11.31
N THR A 533 -28.08 14.79 10.16
CA THR A 533 -28.23 14.15 8.85
C THR A 533 -26.97 14.13 7.98
N ARG A 534 -25.91 14.91 8.28
CA ARG A 534 -24.67 14.90 7.52
C ARG A 534 -23.46 14.85 8.44
N ARG A 535 -22.89 13.67 8.57
CA ARG A 535 -21.56 13.48 9.18
C ARG A 535 -20.55 13.44 8.03
N GLY A 536 -19.48 14.25 8.09
CA GLY A 536 -18.39 14.17 7.14
C GLY A 536 -17.76 12.76 7.13
N PHE A 537 -17.19 12.34 6.00
CA PHE A 537 -16.67 10.97 5.85
C PHE A 537 -15.63 10.59 6.91
N PHE A 538 -14.83 11.54 7.34
CA PHE A 538 -13.79 11.32 8.34
C PHE A 538 -14.39 10.90 9.69
N LYS A 539 -15.40 11.65 10.18
CA LYS A 539 -16.11 11.32 11.41
C LYS A 539 -16.88 10.00 11.26
N HIS A 540 -17.51 9.78 10.09
CA HIS A 540 -18.25 8.55 9.82
C HIS A 540 -17.37 7.31 10.02
N TRP A 541 -16.17 7.29 9.42
CA TRP A 541 -15.27 6.14 9.54
C TRP A 541 -14.61 6.04 10.91
N ASN A 542 -14.33 7.17 11.55
CA ASN A 542 -13.79 7.19 12.90
C ASN A 542 -14.75 6.59 13.92
N ASP A 543 -16.04 6.95 13.84
CA ASP A 543 -17.07 6.46 14.74
C ASP A 543 -17.33 4.94 14.58
N GLN A 544 -16.96 4.36 13.45
CA GLN A 544 -17.11 2.93 13.14
C GLN A 544 -15.82 2.12 13.31
N LEU A 545 -14.71 2.76 13.65
CA LEU A 545 -13.45 2.06 13.84
C LEU A 545 -13.60 1.04 14.98
N PRO A 546 -13.09 -0.20 14.83
CA PRO A 546 -13.15 -1.20 15.90
C PRO A 546 -12.58 -0.66 17.22
N LYS A 547 -13.26 -0.95 18.32
CA LYS A 547 -12.75 -0.63 19.65
C LYS A 547 -11.40 -1.31 19.85
N GLY A 548 -10.39 -0.57 20.30
CA GLY A 548 -9.03 -1.07 20.49
C GLY A 548 -8.04 -0.62 19.43
N ILE A 549 -8.50 -0.14 18.28
CA ILE A 549 -7.63 0.56 17.34
C ILE A 549 -7.61 2.03 17.75
N THR A 550 -6.53 2.42 18.41
CA THR A 550 -6.33 3.82 18.82
C THR A 550 -5.59 4.59 17.73
N ARG A 551 -6.01 5.83 17.55
CA ARG A 551 -5.30 6.79 16.72
C ARG A 551 -4.12 7.34 17.50
N TYR A 552 -2.92 7.18 17.00
CA TYR A 552 -1.74 7.78 17.56
C TYR A 552 -1.19 8.87 16.63
N GLU A 553 -0.72 9.97 17.20
CA GLU A 553 0.11 10.93 16.47
C GLU A 553 1.42 10.25 16.10
N MET A 554 1.60 9.93 14.83
CA MET A 554 2.80 9.24 14.35
C MET A 554 3.78 10.22 13.74
N LYS A 555 5.03 10.14 14.16
CA LYS A 555 6.14 10.59 13.31
C LYS A 555 6.22 9.63 12.13
N ALA A 556 6.14 10.16 10.91
CA ALA A 556 6.03 9.35 9.70
C ALA A 556 7.23 8.44 9.51
N ASP A 557 7.01 7.14 9.54
CA ASP A 557 8.00 6.08 9.26
C ASP A 557 8.74 6.26 7.93
N TRP A 558 8.12 6.94 6.99
CA TRP A 558 8.62 7.12 5.64
C TRP A 558 9.85 8.03 5.54
N CYS A 559 10.07 8.93 6.51
CA CYS A 559 11.28 9.75 6.57
C CYS A 559 12.54 8.89 6.70
N TYR A 560 12.37 7.68 7.23
CA TYR A 560 13.46 6.78 7.59
C TYR A 560 13.52 5.53 6.68
N SER A 561 12.60 5.39 5.72
CA SER A 561 12.54 4.23 4.81
C SER A 561 13.77 4.04 3.94
N HIS A 562 14.68 4.98 3.98
CA HIS A 562 15.91 5.01 3.17
C HIS A 562 17.20 5.03 3.98
N TYR A 563 17.11 4.93 5.31
CA TYR A 563 18.31 4.71 6.12
C TYR A 563 18.94 3.37 5.74
N ASN A 564 19.99 3.46 4.93
CA ASN A 564 20.87 2.31 4.66
C ASN A 564 21.74 2.07 5.87
N TRP A 565 21.18 1.36 6.82
CA TRP A 565 21.92 0.98 7.99
C TRP A 565 22.96 -0.10 7.67
N THR A 566 24.22 0.22 7.85
CA THR A 566 25.29 -0.75 7.98
C THR A 566 25.65 -0.85 9.44
N PRO A 567 25.32 -1.94 10.13
CA PRO A 567 25.58 -2.12 11.56
C PRO A 567 27.04 -2.01 11.96
N GLY A 568 27.95 -2.05 11.00
CA GLY A 568 29.35 -2.36 11.21
C GLY A 568 30.24 -1.31 11.91
N LYS A 569 29.81 -0.04 12.00
CA LYS A 569 30.72 1.01 12.49
C LYS A 569 30.49 1.38 13.97
N HIS A 570 29.25 1.39 14.43
CA HIS A 570 28.89 1.84 15.78
C HIS A 570 28.24 0.76 16.63
N ILE A 571 27.85 -0.37 16.06
CA ILE A 571 27.21 -1.49 16.73
C ILE A 571 27.91 -2.79 16.36
N SER A 572 28.17 -3.63 17.36
CA SER A 572 28.62 -5.01 17.19
C SER A 572 27.54 -5.96 17.70
N THR A 573 27.02 -6.84 16.82
CA THR A 573 26.12 -7.93 17.25
C THR A 573 26.96 -9.17 17.55
N VAL A 574 26.86 -9.69 18.76
CA VAL A 574 27.61 -10.84 19.19
C VAL A 574 26.73 -12.07 19.24
N ASN A 575 27.28 -13.23 18.81
CA ASN A 575 26.56 -14.49 18.94
C ASN A 575 26.62 -14.97 20.40
N PRO A 576 25.49 -15.22 21.07
CA PRO A 576 25.43 -15.67 22.47
C PRO A 576 26.23 -16.95 22.74
N ASP A 577 26.32 -17.85 21.76
CA ASP A 577 27.04 -19.13 21.92
C ASP A 577 28.55 -18.97 22.07
N LYS A 578 29.10 -17.81 21.78
CA LYS A 578 30.54 -17.49 21.95
C LYS A 578 30.85 -16.82 23.27
N LEU A 579 29.83 -16.57 24.09
CA LEU A 579 29.97 -15.86 25.35
C LEU A 579 29.77 -16.81 26.55
N ASN A 580 30.73 -16.81 27.47
CA ASN A 580 30.60 -17.52 28.75
C ASN A 580 29.78 -16.61 29.69
N TYR A 581 28.54 -17.02 29.97
CA TYR A 581 27.69 -16.35 30.96
C TYR A 581 28.07 -16.74 32.38
N THR A 582 28.28 -15.77 33.26
CA THR A 582 28.42 -16.03 34.70
C THR A 582 27.03 -16.09 35.34
N GLN A 583 26.93 -16.73 36.53
CA GLN A 583 25.73 -16.79 37.33
C GLN A 583 25.26 -15.39 37.82
N THR A 584 26.13 -14.41 37.72
CA THR A 584 25.84 -12.99 38.02
C THR A 584 25.29 -12.26 36.81
N TRP A 585 24.86 -11.02 36.99
CA TRP A 585 24.21 -10.17 36.00
C TRP A 585 24.96 -9.95 34.66
N GLY A 586 26.11 -10.53 34.47
CA GLY A 586 26.97 -10.19 33.34
C GLY A 586 27.55 -11.38 32.57
N VAL A 587 28.16 -11.04 31.49
CA VAL A 587 28.95 -11.90 30.62
C VAL A 587 30.40 -11.88 31.13
N LYS A 588 31.08 -13.02 31.25
CA LYS A 588 32.54 -13.02 31.32
C LYS A 588 33.06 -12.45 29.99
N ASN A 589 33.73 -11.31 30.09
CA ASN A 589 34.16 -10.55 28.93
C ASN A 589 35.21 -11.34 28.11
N PRO A 590 34.95 -11.73 26.88
CA PRO A 590 35.99 -12.28 25.99
C PRO A 590 36.79 -11.18 25.28
N TYR A 591 36.48 -9.90 25.52
CA TYR A 591 37.13 -8.74 24.91
C TYR A 591 37.81 -7.86 25.97
N PRO A 592 38.75 -7.02 25.60
CA PRO A 592 39.74 -6.49 26.53
C PRO A 592 39.15 -5.68 27.68
N MET A 593 39.65 -5.97 28.82
CA MET A 593 39.45 -5.52 30.17
C MET A 593 39.17 -4.02 30.34
N GLY A 594 37.92 -3.59 30.17
CA GLY A 594 37.43 -2.26 30.53
C GLY A 594 36.12 -2.33 31.28
N PRO A 595 35.77 -1.29 32.02
CA PRO A 595 34.47 -1.16 32.65
C PRO A 595 33.34 -1.24 31.63
N CYS A 596 32.19 -1.84 31.98
CA CYS A 596 31.14 -2.18 31.06
C CYS A 596 29.76 -1.81 31.63
N TRP A 597 29.00 -1.03 30.89
CA TRP A 597 27.61 -0.70 31.19
C TRP A 597 26.66 -1.70 30.54
N ARG A 598 25.67 -2.18 31.28
CA ARG A 598 24.74 -3.22 30.84
C ARG A 598 23.30 -2.71 30.87
N ILE A 599 22.68 -2.66 29.70
CA ILE A 599 21.26 -2.29 29.53
C ILE A 599 20.50 -3.58 29.23
N HIS A 600 19.56 -3.94 30.11
CA HIS A 600 18.67 -5.07 29.87
C HIS A 600 17.29 -4.53 29.49
N THR A 601 16.71 -5.09 28.40
CA THR A 601 15.33 -4.79 27.96
C THR A 601 14.57 -6.09 27.78
N ASP A 602 13.27 -6.08 28.11
CA ASP A 602 12.34 -7.18 27.84
C ASP A 602 10.93 -6.65 27.61
N CYS A 603 10.14 -7.42 26.84
CA CYS A 603 8.75 -7.12 26.53
C CYS A 603 7.90 -8.38 26.61
N ILE A 604 6.86 -8.36 27.44
CA ILE A 604 6.01 -9.51 27.76
C ILE A 604 4.56 -9.22 27.38
N GLU A 605 3.85 -10.20 26.83
CA GLU A 605 2.41 -10.15 26.67
C GLU A 605 1.72 -10.41 28.00
N LEU A 606 0.82 -9.52 28.41
CA LEU A 606 0.00 -9.61 29.60
C LEU A 606 -1.40 -10.04 29.19
N THR A 607 -1.91 -11.09 29.80
CA THR A 607 -3.26 -11.61 29.58
C THR A 607 -4.24 -11.05 30.63
N SER A 608 -5.54 -11.27 30.45
CA SER A 608 -6.57 -10.86 31.42
C SER A 608 -6.35 -11.44 32.83
N ASN A 609 -5.74 -12.63 32.91
CA ASN A 609 -5.43 -13.29 34.19
C ASN A 609 -4.30 -12.60 34.97
N ASP A 610 -3.49 -11.79 34.32
CA ASP A 610 -2.35 -11.08 34.93
C ASP A 610 -2.75 -9.70 35.48
N ARG A 611 -4.05 -9.30 35.39
CA ARG A 611 -4.56 -8.00 35.81
C ARG A 611 -5.32 -8.08 37.14
N GLN A 612 -4.98 -7.18 38.06
CA GLN A 612 -5.59 -7.11 39.38
C GLN A 612 -6.83 -6.20 39.45
N THR A 613 -7.32 -5.61 38.36
CA THR A 613 -8.44 -4.65 38.39
C THR A 613 -9.70 -5.22 37.74
N ASP A 614 -10.79 -5.28 38.55
CA ASP A 614 -12.08 -5.93 38.27
C ASP A 614 -13.05 -5.12 37.37
N SER A 615 -12.65 -3.97 36.81
CA SER A 615 -13.63 -3.01 36.28
C SER A 615 -13.91 -3.06 34.78
N ASP A 616 -13.09 -3.77 33.96
CA ASP A 616 -13.40 -3.92 32.54
C ASP A 616 -12.96 -5.30 32.01
N LYS A 617 -13.93 -6.18 31.77
CA LYS A 617 -13.74 -7.46 31.09
C LYS A 617 -13.40 -7.25 29.62
N ASP A 618 -12.23 -6.72 29.36
CA ASP A 618 -11.70 -6.58 28.01
C ASP A 618 -10.59 -7.61 27.82
N ASP A 619 -10.87 -8.70 27.13
CA ASP A 619 -9.95 -9.82 26.83
C ASP A 619 -8.74 -9.43 25.97
N ARG A 620 -8.40 -8.16 25.90
CA ARG A 620 -7.30 -7.68 25.07
C ARG A 620 -5.96 -7.97 25.71
N ILE A 621 -5.09 -8.57 24.93
CA ILE A 621 -3.68 -8.76 25.25
C ILE A 621 -2.99 -7.39 25.22
N THR A 622 -2.28 -7.04 26.30
CA THR A 622 -1.45 -5.83 26.38
C THR A 622 0.03 -6.19 26.50
N LEU A 623 0.91 -5.22 26.44
CA LEU A 623 2.36 -5.43 26.52
C LEU A 623 2.92 -4.73 27.75
N GLY A 624 3.50 -5.50 28.65
CA GLY A 624 4.38 -5.00 29.70
C GLY A 624 5.81 -4.91 29.19
N VAL A 625 6.45 -3.77 29.36
CA VAL A 625 7.83 -3.52 28.90
C VAL A 625 8.65 -3.02 30.05
N GLY A 626 9.88 -3.56 30.16
CA GLY A 626 10.82 -3.13 31.15
C GLY A 626 12.21 -2.92 30.60
N SER A 627 12.93 -1.99 31.21
CA SER A 627 14.36 -1.79 31.01
C SER A 627 15.03 -1.54 32.35
N CYS A 628 16.25 -2.02 32.47
CA CYS A 628 17.10 -1.71 33.61
C CYS A 628 18.55 -1.54 33.20
N GLU A 629 19.23 -0.65 33.88
CA GLU A 629 20.65 -0.36 33.75
C GLU A 629 21.38 -0.94 34.94
N VAL A 630 22.50 -1.64 34.69
CA VAL A 630 23.24 -2.37 35.72
C VAL A 630 24.71 -1.98 35.64
N ASP A 631 25.30 -1.64 36.75
CA ASP A 631 26.74 -1.34 36.86
C ASP A 631 27.62 -2.60 36.79
N GLU A 632 28.91 -2.42 36.90
CA GLU A 632 29.89 -3.50 36.90
C GLU A 632 29.76 -4.48 38.06
N GLY A 633 29.27 -3.99 39.20
CA GLY A 633 29.03 -4.79 40.41
C GLY A 633 27.73 -5.58 40.35
N GLY A 634 26.87 -5.32 39.35
CA GLY A 634 25.58 -5.97 39.21
C GLY A 634 24.46 -5.26 39.95
N HIS A 635 24.68 -4.02 40.39
CA HIS A 635 23.62 -3.20 41.03
C HIS A 635 22.78 -2.50 39.97
N VAL A 636 21.46 -2.48 40.20
CA VAL A 636 20.51 -1.76 39.34
C VAL A 636 20.59 -0.27 39.66
N LEU A 637 21.01 0.50 38.66
CA LEU A 637 21.15 1.96 38.78
C LEU A 637 19.85 2.68 38.35
N TYR A 638 19.17 2.11 37.34
CA TYR A 638 17.94 2.65 36.84
C TYR A 638 17.02 1.52 36.41
N LYS A 639 15.70 1.74 36.62
CA LYS A 639 14.65 0.79 36.25
C LYS A 639 13.48 1.56 35.64
N SER A 640 12.99 1.09 34.51
CA SER A 640 11.77 1.61 33.87
C SER A 640 10.83 0.44 33.57
N ILE A 641 9.60 0.52 34.04
CA ILE A 641 8.53 -0.43 33.71
C ILE A 641 7.34 0.36 33.16
N ARG A 642 6.83 -0.06 32.00
CA ARG A 642 5.75 0.61 31.28
C ARG A 642 4.74 -0.39 30.75
N HIS A 643 3.54 0.07 30.44
CA HIS A 643 2.42 -0.73 29.98
C HIS A 643 1.86 -0.14 28.69
N PHE A 644 1.72 -0.96 27.65
CA PHE A 644 1.27 -0.53 26.31
C PHE A 644 0.22 -1.47 25.73
N ASN A 645 -0.51 -1.00 24.73
CA ASN A 645 -1.35 -1.85 23.89
C ASN A 645 -0.52 -2.74 22.98
N LYS A 646 -1.01 -3.95 22.66
CA LYS A 646 -0.34 -4.93 21.78
C LYS A 646 -0.05 -4.40 20.36
N GLU A 647 -0.77 -3.40 19.90
CA GLU A 647 -0.69 -2.83 18.55
C GLU A 647 0.66 -2.20 18.20
N VAL A 648 1.50 -1.99 19.19
CA VAL A 648 2.80 -1.32 19.00
C VAL A 648 3.90 -2.27 18.50
N GLY A 649 3.76 -3.57 18.74
CA GLY A 649 4.77 -4.57 18.41
C GLY A 649 5.90 -4.64 19.41
N LYS A 650 6.22 -5.86 19.90
CA LYS A 650 7.20 -6.10 20.94
C LYS A 650 8.58 -5.52 20.62
N GLU A 651 9.06 -5.77 19.40
CA GLU A 651 10.41 -5.36 18.97
C GLU A 651 10.55 -3.85 18.90
N ASN A 652 9.49 -3.13 18.51
CA ASN A 652 9.53 -1.68 18.40
C ASN A 652 9.58 -1.01 19.78
N ILE A 653 8.81 -1.53 20.72
CA ILE A 653 8.78 -1.01 22.10
C ILE A 653 10.11 -1.30 22.80
N GLU A 654 10.60 -2.52 22.69
CA GLU A 654 11.85 -2.93 23.30
C GLU A 654 13.04 -2.12 22.77
N LEU A 655 13.04 -1.85 21.46
CA LEU A 655 14.05 -0.99 20.83
C LEU A 655 13.93 0.48 21.26
N ALA A 656 12.70 0.95 21.49
CA ALA A 656 12.46 2.30 21.99
C ALA A 656 12.94 2.46 23.45
N GLU A 657 12.72 1.45 24.29
CA GLU A 657 13.24 1.44 25.67
C GLU A 657 14.78 1.41 25.68
N ALA A 658 15.40 0.57 24.86
CA ALA A 658 16.86 0.56 24.69
C ALA A 658 17.39 1.94 24.23
N THR A 659 16.66 2.61 23.35
CA THR A 659 17.01 3.96 22.88
C THR A 659 16.95 4.97 24.01
N GLN A 660 15.90 4.92 24.82
CA GLN A 660 15.71 5.82 25.95
C GLN A 660 16.84 5.64 26.98
N MET A 661 17.18 4.41 27.32
CA MET A 661 18.26 4.11 28.24
C MET A 661 19.62 4.62 27.73
N LEU A 662 19.92 4.36 26.45
CA LEU A 662 21.14 4.89 25.83
C LEU A 662 21.19 6.43 25.85
N SER A 663 20.05 7.10 25.70
CA SER A 663 19.99 8.57 25.72
C SER A 663 20.23 9.19 27.09
N GLN A 664 20.05 8.42 28.16
CA GLN A 664 20.25 8.84 29.56
C GLN A 664 21.70 8.69 30.03
N LEU A 665 22.52 7.90 29.32
CA LEU A 665 23.94 7.74 29.67
C LEU A 665 24.68 9.07 29.55
N CYS A 666 25.17 9.57 30.67
CA CYS A 666 25.98 10.79 30.70
C CYS A 666 27.45 10.54 30.32
N PRO A 667 28.09 11.46 29.60
CA PRO A 667 29.51 11.32 29.26
C PRO A 667 30.40 11.12 30.49
N THR A 668 30.07 11.69 31.63
CA THR A 668 30.77 11.54 32.90
C THR A 668 30.68 10.14 33.50
N GLN A 669 29.55 9.46 33.33
CA GLN A 669 29.32 8.09 33.79
C GLN A 669 30.11 7.07 32.96
N LEU A 670 30.30 7.37 31.66
CA LEU A 670 31.04 6.50 30.72
C LEU A 670 32.56 6.63 30.86
N LYS A 671 33.06 7.58 31.68
CA LYS A 671 34.44 7.91 31.84
C LYS A 671 34.98 7.40 33.18
N ASN A 672 35.90 6.48 33.13
CA ASN A 672 36.56 5.94 34.29
C ASN A 672 38.05 6.31 34.30
N THR A 673 38.65 6.43 35.48
CA THR A 673 40.07 6.68 35.62
C THR A 673 40.72 5.42 36.20
N ILE A 674 41.52 4.71 35.41
CA ILE A 674 42.25 3.53 35.82
C ILE A 674 43.74 3.84 35.69
N ASN A 675 44.49 3.71 36.78
CA ASN A 675 45.91 3.99 36.83
C ASN A 675 46.31 5.39 36.28
N GLY A 676 45.52 6.42 36.53
CA GLY A 676 45.78 7.79 36.07
C GLY A 676 45.45 8.05 34.60
N GLN A 677 45.00 7.04 33.85
CA GLN A 677 44.54 7.18 32.46
C GLN A 677 43.04 7.15 32.38
N THR A 678 42.47 7.99 31.50
CA THR A 678 41.06 7.98 31.21
C THR A 678 40.72 6.81 30.30
N VAL A 679 39.85 5.89 30.79
CA VAL A 679 39.33 4.77 30.02
C VAL A 679 37.80 4.92 29.92
N TYR A 680 37.25 4.68 28.75
CA TYR A 680 35.81 4.70 28.55
C TYR A 680 35.20 3.30 28.63
N SER A 681 34.04 3.22 29.26
CA SER A 681 33.27 1.99 29.42
C SER A 681 32.65 1.51 28.11
N ASP A 682 32.65 0.20 27.91
CA ASP A 682 31.86 -0.45 26.88
C ASP A 682 30.34 -0.43 27.26
N VAL A 683 29.48 -0.36 26.29
CA VAL A 683 28.02 -0.44 26.50
C VAL A 683 27.48 -1.69 25.84
N ILE A 684 26.76 -2.51 26.60
CA ILE A 684 26.13 -3.75 26.13
C ILE A 684 24.64 -3.68 26.34
N VAL A 685 23.88 -3.87 25.25
CA VAL A 685 22.42 -3.94 25.29
C VAL A 685 21.98 -5.40 25.16
N PHE A 686 21.32 -5.92 26.17
CA PHE A 686 20.70 -7.24 26.20
C PHE A 686 19.21 -7.12 25.85
N SER A 687 18.78 -7.71 24.72
CA SER A 687 17.43 -7.55 24.19
C SER A 687 16.96 -8.82 23.48
N ASN A 688 15.65 -8.91 23.19
CA ASN A 688 15.08 -9.97 22.34
C ASN A 688 15.30 -9.73 20.85
N PHE A 689 15.65 -8.53 20.42
CA PHE A 689 15.88 -8.28 19.01
C PHE A 689 17.25 -8.81 18.55
N SER A 690 17.25 -9.50 17.43
CA SER A 690 18.41 -10.08 16.79
C SER A 690 18.94 -9.20 15.65
N LYS A 691 20.11 -9.55 15.10
CA LYS A 691 20.59 -8.95 13.84
C LYS A 691 19.57 -9.14 12.70
N ALA A 692 18.86 -10.25 12.69
CA ALA A 692 17.80 -10.51 11.73
C ALA A 692 16.58 -9.60 11.97
N SER A 693 16.20 -9.39 13.25
CA SER A 693 15.14 -8.46 13.64
C SER A 693 15.48 -7.02 13.26
N LEU A 694 16.68 -6.55 13.53
CA LEU A 694 17.16 -5.22 13.15
C LEU A 694 17.14 -4.99 11.62
N ASN A 695 17.24 -6.07 10.83
CA ASN A 695 17.13 -6.02 9.37
C ASN A 695 15.71 -6.36 8.85
N SER A 696 14.77 -6.70 9.73
CA SER A 696 13.43 -7.09 9.37
C SER A 696 12.57 -5.87 9.02
N ARG A 697 11.49 -6.12 8.27
CA ARG A 697 10.46 -5.10 8.02
C ARG A 697 9.50 -4.92 9.21
N LEU A 698 9.64 -5.70 10.26
CA LEU A 698 8.80 -5.66 11.46
C LEU A 698 9.18 -4.49 12.38
N ILE A 699 10.46 -4.06 12.34
CA ILE A 699 10.90 -2.90 13.11
C ILE A 699 10.65 -1.64 12.30
N GLN A 700 10.00 -0.68 12.93
CA GLN A 700 9.80 0.66 12.35
C GLN A 700 11.15 1.34 12.13
N GLN A 701 11.33 1.86 10.93
CA GLN A 701 12.60 2.49 10.57
C GLN A 701 12.89 3.75 11.39
N ALA A 702 11.85 4.47 11.84
CA ALA A 702 12.00 5.60 12.75
C ALA A 702 12.59 5.16 14.11
N THR A 703 12.08 4.08 14.68
CA THR A 703 12.57 3.52 15.95
C THR A 703 14.01 3.06 15.81
N LEU A 704 14.29 2.36 14.72
CA LEU A 704 15.66 1.91 14.41
C LEU A 704 16.61 3.09 14.22
N ALA A 705 16.21 4.13 13.51
CA ALA A 705 17.04 5.30 13.28
C ALA A 705 17.37 6.05 14.58
N ASN A 706 16.38 6.17 15.48
CA ASN A 706 16.62 6.78 16.80
C ASN A 706 17.59 5.96 17.64
N PHE A 707 17.41 4.65 17.67
CA PHE A 707 18.35 3.74 18.36
C PHE A 707 19.78 3.87 17.81
N LEU A 708 19.94 3.89 16.50
CA LEU A 708 21.24 4.04 15.85
C LEU A 708 21.89 5.40 16.13
N LYS A 709 21.08 6.45 16.20
CA LYS A 709 21.55 7.80 16.55
C LYS A 709 22.13 7.84 17.96
N GLU A 710 21.44 7.21 18.91
CA GLU A 710 21.96 7.14 20.29
C GLU A 710 23.18 6.22 20.41
N CYS A 711 23.18 5.08 19.72
CA CYS A 711 24.38 4.23 19.64
C CYS A 711 25.59 4.99 19.03
N LYS A 712 25.35 5.82 18.02
CA LYS A 712 26.40 6.65 17.41
C LYS A 712 26.94 7.66 18.41
N LYS A 713 26.07 8.37 19.14
CA LYS A 713 26.51 9.32 20.18
C LYS A 713 27.38 8.65 21.25
N VAL A 714 26.91 7.51 21.77
CA VAL A 714 27.66 6.74 22.75
C VAL A 714 29.04 6.31 22.20
N SER A 715 29.05 5.80 20.97
CA SER A 715 30.28 5.39 20.28
C SER A 715 31.26 6.54 20.03
N GLU A 716 30.74 7.74 19.72
CA GLU A 716 31.56 8.95 19.53
C GLU A 716 32.18 9.47 20.86
N ILE A 717 31.43 9.30 21.97
CA ILE A 717 31.90 9.69 23.31
C ILE A 717 32.97 8.70 23.85
N THR A 718 32.71 7.40 23.69
CA THR A 718 33.54 6.34 24.27
C THR A 718 34.71 5.94 23.36
N GLY A 719 34.63 6.21 22.06
CA GLY A 719 35.52 5.62 21.06
C GLY A 719 35.24 4.14 20.77
N ASN A 720 34.31 3.52 21.50
CA ASN A 720 34.00 2.10 21.46
C ASN A 720 32.66 1.85 20.72
N ARG A 721 32.40 0.60 20.35
CA ARG A 721 31.12 0.18 19.75
C ARG A 721 30.11 -0.17 20.83
N VAL A 722 28.84 0.11 20.58
CA VAL A 722 27.73 -0.43 21.37
C VAL A 722 27.51 -1.90 20.97
N TYR A 723 27.55 -2.80 21.92
CA TYR A 723 27.34 -4.24 21.70
C TYR A 723 25.86 -4.57 21.93
N VAL A 724 25.23 -5.25 20.97
CA VAL A 724 23.85 -5.71 21.08
C VAL A 724 23.84 -7.23 21.14
N LEU A 725 23.31 -7.78 22.22
CA LEU A 725 23.21 -9.20 22.47
C LEU A 725 21.75 -9.67 22.42
N ASN A 726 21.49 -10.63 21.53
CA ASN A 726 20.20 -11.32 21.55
C ASN A 726 20.19 -12.35 22.69
N ALA A 727 19.35 -12.10 23.67
CA ALA A 727 19.22 -12.94 24.85
C ALA A 727 18.14 -14.04 24.74
N GLN A 728 17.53 -14.25 23.58
CA GLN A 728 16.50 -15.30 23.40
C GLN A 728 17.02 -16.73 23.68
N ALA A 729 18.29 -16.98 23.38
CA ALA A 729 18.87 -18.33 23.54
C ALA A 729 19.28 -18.66 24.99
N LYS A 730 19.59 -17.67 25.82
CA LYS A 730 20.00 -17.86 27.21
C LYS A 730 19.47 -16.71 28.07
N THR A 731 18.60 -17.01 29.05
CA THR A 731 18.13 -16.03 30.03
C THR A 731 19.24 -15.63 31.00
N THR A 732 19.65 -14.38 30.98
CA THR A 732 20.50 -13.79 32.00
C THR A 732 19.74 -13.60 33.30
N ARG A 733 20.44 -13.60 34.44
CA ARG A 733 19.81 -13.32 35.77
C ARG A 733 19.08 -11.96 35.76
N GLY A 734 19.68 -10.94 35.13
CA GLY A 734 19.08 -9.61 35.01
C GLY A 734 17.73 -9.60 34.26
N ARG A 735 17.62 -10.38 33.19
CA ARG A 735 16.37 -10.50 32.47
C ARG A 735 15.29 -11.28 33.22
N LYS A 736 15.68 -12.30 34.01
CA LYS A 736 14.72 -13.01 34.88
C LYS A 736 14.08 -12.06 35.87
N ILE A 737 14.88 -11.26 36.58
CA ILE A 737 14.39 -10.28 37.53
C ILE A 737 13.58 -9.17 36.82
N LEU A 738 14.03 -8.71 35.65
CA LEU A 738 13.29 -7.73 34.87
C LEU A 738 11.91 -8.28 34.45
N LYS A 739 11.85 -9.54 34.08
CA LYS A 739 10.59 -10.22 33.73
C LYS A 739 9.63 -10.30 34.92
N GLU A 740 10.13 -10.66 36.10
CA GLU A 740 9.35 -10.66 37.35
C GLU A 740 8.77 -9.27 37.64
N TRP A 741 9.59 -8.22 37.57
CA TRP A 741 9.14 -6.84 37.75
C TRP A 741 8.10 -6.39 36.70
N ILE A 742 8.23 -6.80 35.45
CA ILE A 742 7.24 -6.50 34.40
C ILE A 742 5.90 -7.15 34.76
N LEU A 743 5.89 -8.41 35.16
CA LEU A 743 4.66 -9.12 35.53
C LEU A 743 3.99 -8.54 36.76
N GLU A 744 4.75 -8.05 37.72
CA GLU A 744 4.24 -7.46 38.95
C GLU A 744 3.76 -6.01 38.77
N GLU A 745 4.54 -5.18 38.10
CA GLU A 745 4.30 -3.73 38.07
C GLU A 745 3.55 -3.25 36.84
N ALA A 746 3.73 -3.86 35.65
CA ALA A 746 3.10 -3.34 34.44
C ALA A 746 1.57 -3.41 34.50
N PRO A 747 0.92 -4.47 35.03
CA PRO A 747 -0.54 -4.53 35.12
C PRO A 747 -1.16 -3.42 35.98
N THR A 748 -0.41 -2.91 36.94
CA THR A 748 -0.88 -1.82 37.86
C THR A 748 -0.74 -0.43 37.23
N LYS A 749 0.00 -0.30 36.13
CA LYS A 749 0.26 0.98 35.48
C LYS A 749 -0.79 1.29 34.42
N GLN A 750 -1.08 2.56 34.27
CA GLN A 750 -1.98 3.03 33.22
C GLN A 750 -1.37 2.72 31.83
N ILE A 751 -2.21 2.23 30.92
CA ILE A 751 -1.77 1.93 29.56
C ILE A 751 -1.33 3.21 28.86
N GLU A 752 -0.05 3.25 28.49
CA GLU A 752 0.55 4.40 27.84
C GLU A 752 0.27 4.43 26.34
N LYS A 753 0.12 5.63 25.81
CA LYS A 753 0.11 5.85 24.36
C LYS A 753 1.54 5.79 23.86
N SER A 754 1.85 4.77 23.07
CA SER A 754 3.18 4.68 22.47
C SER A 754 3.39 5.77 21.43
N PRO A 755 4.55 6.43 21.38
CA PRO A 755 4.93 7.31 20.29
C PRO A 755 5.27 6.54 19.01
N PHE A 756 5.33 5.22 19.07
CA PHE A 756 5.71 4.36 17.95
C PHE A 756 4.55 3.47 17.56
N TYR A 757 4.30 3.37 16.27
CA TYR A 757 3.19 2.65 15.70
C TYR A 757 3.64 1.72 14.57
N ASP A 758 3.37 0.43 14.68
CA ASP A 758 3.67 -0.53 13.64
C ASP A 758 2.54 -0.63 12.63
N THR A 759 2.77 -0.07 11.44
CA THR A 759 1.79 -0.11 10.34
C THR A 759 1.50 -1.51 9.86
N THR A 760 2.47 -2.42 9.95
CA THR A 760 2.32 -3.81 9.51
C THR A 760 1.42 -4.54 10.49
N LEU A 761 1.67 -4.37 11.78
CA LEU A 761 0.85 -4.96 12.84
C LEU A 761 -0.59 -4.44 12.76
N MET A 762 -0.78 -3.13 12.57
CA MET A 762 -2.12 -2.56 12.42
C MET A 762 -2.89 -3.13 11.23
N HIS A 763 -2.23 -3.30 10.08
CA HIS A 763 -2.86 -3.95 8.93
C HIS A 763 -3.20 -5.41 9.23
N THR A 764 -2.38 -6.10 10.03
CA THR A 764 -2.66 -7.47 10.48
C THR A 764 -3.87 -7.47 11.39
N THR A 765 -3.91 -6.62 12.41
CA THR A 765 -5.04 -6.48 13.34
C THR A 765 -6.35 -6.11 12.62
N LEU A 766 -6.29 -5.15 11.69
CA LEU A 766 -7.47 -4.84 10.85
C LEU A 766 -7.94 -6.04 10.02
N ASN A 767 -7.02 -6.86 9.52
CA ASN A 767 -7.40 -8.06 8.78
C ASN A 767 -7.97 -9.16 9.69
N GLU A 768 -7.53 -9.24 10.94
CA GLU A 768 -8.10 -10.12 11.96
C GLU A 768 -9.54 -9.69 12.28
N PHE A 769 -9.79 -8.44 12.65
CA PHE A 769 -11.15 -7.91 12.85
C PHE A 769 -12.06 -8.11 11.64
N LYS A 770 -11.51 -7.91 10.42
CA LYS A 770 -12.27 -8.15 9.20
C LYS A 770 -12.67 -9.62 9.05
N LEU A 771 -11.76 -10.53 9.37
CA LEU A 771 -12.01 -11.97 9.28
C LEU A 771 -13.03 -12.41 10.35
N GLU A 772 -12.91 -11.89 11.56
CA GLU A 772 -13.88 -12.13 12.65
C GLU A 772 -15.27 -11.63 12.25
N GLU A 773 -15.41 -10.37 11.84
CA GLU A 773 -16.68 -9.81 11.37
C GLU A 773 -17.26 -10.62 10.20
N TRP A 774 -16.41 -11.14 9.30
CA TRP A 774 -16.87 -11.97 8.20
C TRP A 774 -17.34 -13.35 8.68
N ASN A 775 -16.64 -13.99 9.61
CA ASN A 775 -17.07 -15.25 10.23
C ASN A 775 -18.38 -15.08 10.99
N ASP A 776 -18.54 -14.01 11.76
CA ASP A 776 -19.78 -13.72 12.49
C ASP A 776 -20.95 -13.51 11.54
N ARG A 777 -20.76 -12.71 10.47
CA ARG A 777 -21.78 -12.55 9.42
C ARG A 777 -22.12 -13.89 8.77
N TRP A 778 -21.13 -14.72 8.47
CA TRP A 778 -21.33 -16.04 7.89
C TRP A 778 -22.09 -16.95 8.82
N ALA A 779 -21.72 -17.01 10.10
CA ALA A 779 -22.40 -17.84 11.10
C ALA A 779 -23.88 -17.46 11.28
N ASN A 780 -24.18 -16.16 11.31
CA ASN A 780 -25.52 -15.63 11.56
C ASN A 780 -26.43 -15.51 10.31
N LEU A 781 -25.94 -15.86 9.13
CA LEU A 781 -26.73 -15.76 7.90
C LEU A 781 -27.75 -16.93 7.80
N ASP A 782 -29.01 -16.69 7.51
CA ASP A 782 -30.01 -17.75 7.31
C ASP A 782 -29.88 -18.46 5.96
N GLU A 783 -29.14 -17.86 5.02
CA GLU A 783 -28.87 -18.43 3.71
C GLU A 783 -27.77 -19.49 3.74
N ALA A 784 -27.66 -20.29 2.67
CA ALA A 784 -26.57 -21.23 2.42
C ALA A 784 -26.37 -22.29 3.53
N LYS A 785 -27.44 -22.74 4.18
CA LYS A 785 -27.41 -23.71 5.28
C LYS A 785 -26.59 -24.97 4.94
N GLN A 786 -26.74 -25.50 3.73
CA GLN A 786 -25.99 -26.68 3.29
C GLN A 786 -24.50 -26.34 3.10
N THR A 787 -24.17 -25.18 2.53
CA THR A 787 -22.77 -24.76 2.41
C THR A 787 -22.07 -24.64 3.77
N LYS A 788 -22.80 -24.25 4.83
CA LYS A 788 -22.25 -24.13 6.19
C LYS A 788 -21.83 -25.47 6.78
N LEU A 789 -22.45 -26.56 6.38
CA LEU A 789 -22.04 -27.91 6.80
C LEU A 789 -20.63 -28.25 6.29
N TRP A 790 -20.27 -27.76 5.10
CA TRP A 790 -18.99 -27.99 4.45
C TRP A 790 -17.96 -26.91 4.77
N PHE A 791 -18.42 -25.70 5.06
CA PHE A 791 -17.63 -24.51 5.41
C PHE A 791 -18.21 -23.89 6.68
N PRO A 792 -18.01 -24.46 7.87
CA PRO A 792 -18.52 -23.85 9.10
C PRO A 792 -17.90 -22.48 9.38
N ARG A 793 -16.69 -22.24 8.86
CA ARG A 793 -15.96 -20.97 8.92
C ARG A 793 -15.22 -20.70 7.62
N ILE A 794 -14.70 -19.48 7.47
CA ILE A 794 -13.86 -19.11 6.31
C ILE A 794 -12.53 -19.86 6.36
N ASP A 795 -12.30 -20.78 5.41
CA ASP A 795 -11.06 -21.53 5.27
C ASP A 795 -10.31 -21.11 3.99
N LYS A 796 -9.16 -20.48 4.19
CA LYS A 796 -8.31 -19.99 3.08
C LYS A 796 -7.59 -21.12 2.37
N ALA A 797 -7.23 -22.20 3.09
CA ALA A 797 -6.50 -23.32 2.52
C ALA A 797 -7.44 -24.12 1.61
N LEU A 798 -8.61 -24.49 2.11
CA LEU A 798 -9.64 -25.21 1.37
C LEU A 798 -10.08 -24.41 0.11
N SER A 799 -10.31 -23.11 0.25
CA SER A 799 -10.63 -22.24 -0.90
C SER A 799 -9.53 -22.23 -1.96
N LYS A 800 -8.26 -22.24 -1.55
CA LYS A 800 -7.12 -22.27 -2.48
C LYS A 800 -7.07 -23.58 -3.25
N ASP A 801 -7.41 -24.70 -2.62
CA ASP A 801 -7.43 -26.00 -3.26
C ASP A 801 -8.61 -26.14 -4.23
N LEU A 802 -9.80 -25.69 -3.86
CA LEU A 802 -10.93 -25.57 -4.78
C LEU A 802 -10.59 -24.78 -6.05
N LEU A 803 -9.89 -23.68 -5.93
CA LEU A 803 -9.54 -22.83 -7.07
C LEU A 803 -8.47 -23.41 -8.01
N LYS A 804 -7.81 -24.52 -7.63
CA LYS A 804 -6.89 -25.26 -8.51
C LYS A 804 -7.63 -26.15 -9.51
N LEU A 805 -8.85 -26.56 -9.20
CA LEU A 805 -9.68 -27.45 -10.00
C LEU A 805 -10.03 -26.84 -11.37
N SER A 806 -10.51 -27.69 -12.29
CA SER A 806 -11.11 -27.24 -13.53
C SER A 806 -12.39 -26.44 -13.27
N ARG A 807 -12.82 -25.60 -14.22
CA ARG A 807 -14.10 -24.86 -14.08
C ARG A 807 -15.30 -25.79 -13.95
N VAL A 808 -15.29 -26.90 -14.68
CA VAL A 808 -16.39 -27.90 -14.67
C VAL A 808 -16.45 -28.60 -13.33
N SER A 809 -15.33 -29.20 -12.89
CA SER A 809 -15.27 -29.90 -11.59
C SER A 809 -15.61 -28.97 -10.44
N LEU A 810 -15.10 -27.72 -10.49
CA LEU A 810 -15.45 -26.73 -9.47
C LEU A 810 -16.94 -26.40 -9.49
N GLY A 811 -17.56 -26.31 -10.67
CA GLY A 811 -19.00 -26.07 -10.79
C GLY A 811 -19.84 -27.20 -10.21
N GLN A 812 -19.47 -28.45 -10.45
CA GLN A 812 -20.12 -29.64 -9.88
C GLN A 812 -19.99 -29.66 -8.35
N ILE A 813 -18.79 -29.44 -7.83
CA ILE A 813 -18.54 -29.38 -6.39
C ILE A 813 -19.37 -28.27 -5.74
N ILE A 814 -19.39 -27.07 -6.32
CA ILE A 814 -20.19 -25.95 -5.79
C ILE A 814 -21.68 -26.31 -5.80
N GLY A 815 -22.16 -26.89 -6.88
CA GLY A 815 -23.53 -27.35 -6.97
C GLY A 815 -23.87 -28.36 -5.84
N PHE A 816 -22.99 -29.31 -5.60
CA PHE A 816 -23.12 -30.33 -4.58
C PHE A 816 -23.08 -29.73 -3.16
N ILE A 817 -22.03 -28.97 -2.84
CA ILE A 817 -21.85 -28.35 -1.52
C ILE A 817 -22.94 -27.32 -1.20
N SER A 818 -23.39 -26.57 -2.18
CA SER A 818 -24.41 -25.54 -1.96
C SER A 818 -25.83 -26.10 -1.94
N GLY A 819 -26.03 -27.35 -2.39
CA GLY A 819 -27.34 -27.93 -2.61
C GLY A 819 -28.09 -27.35 -3.80
N HIS A 820 -27.45 -26.54 -4.63
CA HIS A 820 -28.02 -25.96 -5.84
C HIS A 820 -27.56 -26.73 -7.08
N ASN A 821 -28.13 -27.94 -7.24
CA ASN A 821 -27.81 -28.94 -8.23
C ASN A 821 -29.11 -29.56 -8.78
N TRP A 822 -29.00 -30.66 -9.53
CA TRP A 822 -30.16 -31.38 -10.10
C TRP A 822 -30.64 -32.56 -9.22
N LEU A 823 -30.22 -32.63 -7.97
CA LEU A 823 -30.76 -33.62 -7.02
C LEU A 823 -32.21 -33.30 -6.68
N LEU A 824 -33.02 -34.37 -6.45
CA LEU A 824 -34.49 -34.27 -6.31
C LEU A 824 -34.93 -33.29 -5.21
N ARG A 825 -34.23 -33.24 -4.08
CA ARG A 825 -34.52 -32.27 -3.02
C ARG A 825 -34.47 -30.81 -3.52
N HIS A 826 -33.51 -30.47 -4.37
CA HIS A 826 -33.39 -29.13 -4.93
C HIS A 826 -34.41 -28.87 -6.05
N GLN A 827 -34.70 -29.89 -6.88
CA GLN A 827 -35.73 -29.83 -7.91
C GLN A 827 -37.11 -29.59 -7.30
N ARG A 828 -37.47 -30.32 -6.24
CA ARG A 828 -38.72 -30.08 -5.48
C ARG A 828 -38.86 -28.61 -5.08
N LYS A 829 -37.78 -27.99 -4.65
CA LYS A 829 -37.74 -26.58 -4.27
C LYS A 829 -37.83 -25.63 -5.47
N ILE A 830 -37.15 -25.92 -6.58
CA ILE A 830 -37.18 -25.10 -7.79
C ILE A 830 -38.56 -25.09 -8.43
N TYR A 831 -39.19 -26.27 -8.56
CA TYR A 831 -40.52 -26.42 -9.17
C TYR A 831 -41.65 -26.06 -8.23
N ASN A 832 -41.32 -25.70 -6.97
CA ASN A 832 -42.30 -25.42 -5.91
C ASN A 832 -43.39 -26.46 -5.81
N ASN A 833 -42.99 -27.75 -5.96
CA ASN A 833 -43.91 -28.89 -5.94
C ASN A 833 -43.74 -29.72 -4.63
N PRO A 834 -44.57 -29.51 -3.60
CA PRO A 834 -44.46 -30.22 -2.33
C PRO A 834 -44.74 -31.73 -2.43
N TYR A 835 -45.38 -32.15 -3.51
CA TYR A 835 -45.74 -33.58 -3.73
C TYR A 835 -44.70 -34.34 -4.56
N MET A 836 -43.64 -33.67 -5.01
CA MET A 836 -42.58 -34.32 -5.78
C MET A 836 -41.86 -35.32 -4.88
N ASP A 837 -41.77 -36.56 -5.33
CA ASP A 837 -40.97 -37.59 -4.67
C ASP A 837 -39.49 -37.15 -4.67
N VAL A 838 -38.86 -37.24 -3.53
CA VAL A 838 -37.46 -36.92 -3.30
C VAL A 838 -36.65 -38.14 -2.84
N THR A 839 -37.20 -39.30 -2.94
CA THR A 839 -36.55 -40.57 -2.61
C THR A 839 -35.27 -40.71 -3.46
N CYS A 840 -34.20 -41.17 -2.85
CA CYS A 840 -32.91 -41.27 -3.51
C CYS A 840 -32.98 -42.27 -4.70
N ARG A 841 -32.72 -41.81 -5.89
CA ARG A 841 -32.69 -42.61 -7.13
C ARG A 841 -31.58 -43.66 -7.17
N ALA A 842 -30.54 -43.53 -6.32
CA ALA A 842 -29.44 -44.47 -6.26
C ALA A 842 -29.72 -45.67 -5.35
N CYS A 843 -30.27 -45.46 -4.15
CA CYS A 843 -30.55 -46.57 -3.22
C CYS A 843 -32.02 -46.98 -3.19
N GLU A 844 -32.92 -46.15 -3.70
CA GLU A 844 -34.37 -46.38 -3.76
C GLU A 844 -35.02 -46.73 -2.40
N GLU A 845 -34.33 -46.47 -1.30
CA GLU A 845 -34.81 -46.79 0.05
C GLU A 845 -35.92 -45.81 0.48
N PRO A 846 -37.08 -46.32 0.92
CA PRO A 846 -38.16 -45.47 1.40
C PRO A 846 -37.72 -44.56 2.54
N GLY A 847 -38.07 -43.24 2.44
CA GLY A 847 -37.71 -42.25 3.45
C GLY A 847 -36.33 -41.63 3.32
N THR A 848 -35.51 -42.10 2.38
CA THR A 848 -34.21 -41.45 2.10
C THR A 848 -34.40 -40.24 1.15
N ILE A 849 -33.81 -39.12 1.51
CA ILE A 849 -33.89 -37.87 0.70
C ILE A 849 -32.68 -37.76 -0.20
N GLU A 850 -32.88 -37.64 -1.51
CA GLU A 850 -31.81 -37.40 -2.47
C GLU A 850 -31.27 -36.00 -2.32
N ASP A 851 -30.21 -35.89 -1.52
CA ASP A 851 -29.43 -34.67 -1.36
C ASP A 851 -27.92 -34.97 -1.26
N ALA A 852 -27.09 -33.92 -1.28
CA ALA A 852 -25.65 -34.09 -1.26
C ALA A 852 -25.14 -34.76 0.02
N SER A 853 -25.80 -34.52 1.15
CA SER A 853 -25.43 -35.13 2.44
C SER A 853 -25.63 -36.62 2.43
N HIS A 854 -26.82 -37.08 1.95
CA HIS A 854 -27.15 -38.49 1.83
C HIS A 854 -26.23 -39.23 0.85
N LEU A 855 -25.99 -38.64 -0.34
CA LEU A 855 -25.11 -39.29 -1.34
C LEU A 855 -23.68 -39.41 -0.85
N TRP A 856 -23.18 -38.42 -0.15
CA TRP A 856 -21.78 -38.38 0.34
C TRP A 856 -21.56 -39.29 1.57
N SER A 857 -22.51 -39.38 2.49
CA SER A 857 -22.25 -40.01 3.78
C SER A 857 -23.02 -41.32 4.00
N THR A 858 -24.29 -41.43 3.56
CA THR A 858 -25.18 -42.53 4.03
C THR A 858 -25.78 -43.39 2.92
N CYS A 859 -25.72 -42.98 1.66
CA CYS A 859 -26.32 -43.77 0.59
C CYS A 859 -25.66 -45.15 0.46
N LYS A 860 -26.44 -46.24 0.67
CA LYS A 860 -25.93 -47.63 0.63
C LYS A 860 -25.45 -48.02 -0.76
N ALA A 861 -26.16 -47.62 -1.81
CA ALA A 861 -25.77 -47.90 -3.19
C ALA A 861 -24.41 -47.31 -3.59
N LEU A 862 -23.99 -46.20 -2.97
CA LEU A 862 -22.75 -45.53 -3.27
C LEU A 862 -21.59 -45.84 -2.30
N ARG A 863 -21.79 -46.87 -1.42
CA ARG A 863 -20.80 -47.29 -0.43
C ARG A 863 -19.46 -47.64 -1.07
N HIS A 864 -19.51 -48.42 -2.15
CA HIS A 864 -18.31 -48.84 -2.89
C HIS A 864 -17.54 -47.65 -3.48
N ILE A 865 -18.24 -46.69 -4.09
CA ILE A 865 -17.60 -45.50 -4.65
C ILE A 865 -16.92 -44.67 -3.55
N ARG A 866 -17.57 -44.53 -2.37
CA ARG A 866 -16.98 -43.82 -1.24
C ARG A 866 -15.74 -44.53 -0.70
N SER A 867 -15.72 -45.87 -0.60
CA SER A 867 -14.53 -46.63 -0.13
C SER A 867 -13.33 -46.42 -1.07
N ILE A 868 -13.53 -46.39 -2.40
CA ILE A 868 -12.47 -46.13 -3.39
C ILE A 868 -11.94 -44.70 -3.26
N VAL A 869 -12.83 -43.72 -3.04
CA VAL A 869 -12.46 -42.31 -3.01
C VAL A 869 -11.76 -41.90 -1.70
N HIS A 870 -12.17 -42.53 -0.59
CA HIS A 870 -11.66 -42.21 0.74
C HIS A 870 -10.50 -43.09 1.19
N GLU A 871 -10.17 -44.19 0.46
CA GLU A 871 -9.21 -45.24 0.90
C GLU A 871 -9.59 -45.78 2.29
N TRP A 872 -10.90 -45.82 2.60
CA TRP A 872 -11.40 -46.41 3.84
C TRP A 872 -11.30 -47.93 3.77
N PRO A 873 -10.78 -48.58 4.85
CA PRO A 873 -10.80 -50.04 4.91
C PRO A 873 -12.24 -50.53 4.78
N GLU A 874 -12.46 -51.57 3.97
CA GLU A 874 -13.73 -52.26 3.95
C GLU A 874 -13.99 -52.83 5.35
N ASP A 875 -15.02 -52.31 6.05
CA ASP A 875 -15.45 -52.86 7.32
C ASP A 875 -16.02 -54.30 7.08
N ASN A 876 -15.17 -55.29 7.33
CA ASN A 876 -15.58 -56.69 7.49
C ASN A 876 -16.23 -56.86 8.84
N HIS A 877 -17.40 -56.28 9.07
CA HIS A 877 -18.25 -56.67 10.18
C HIS A 877 -19.74 -56.53 9.79
N GLU A 878 -20.31 -57.66 9.39
CA GLU A 878 -21.71 -57.98 9.68
C GLU A 878 -21.84 -58.11 11.18
N SER A 879 -22.90 -57.55 11.75
CA SER A 879 -23.32 -57.54 13.13
C SER A 879 -22.75 -56.48 14.05
N ASP A 880 -23.52 -55.40 14.21
CA ASP A 880 -24.03 -54.98 15.53
C ASP A 880 -25.04 -53.82 15.36
N GLU A 881 -26.30 -54.14 15.65
CA GLU A 881 -27.44 -53.19 15.62
C GLU A 881 -27.38 -52.07 16.69
N ASN A 882 -26.27 -51.89 17.40
CA ASN A 882 -26.15 -50.96 18.53
C ASN A 882 -25.40 -49.65 18.26
N THR A 883 -25.03 -49.37 17.00
CA THR A 883 -24.28 -48.10 16.67
C THR A 883 -25.16 -46.91 16.23
N GLU A 884 -26.50 -47.15 16.09
CA GLU A 884 -27.43 -46.06 15.73
C GLU A 884 -27.62 -44.98 16.84
N SER A 885 -27.38 -45.35 18.12
CA SER A 885 -27.54 -44.40 19.23
C SER A 885 -26.42 -43.36 19.35
N THR A 886 -25.20 -43.70 18.88
CA THR A 886 -24.06 -42.81 19.01
C THR A 886 -23.99 -41.75 17.88
N GLN A 887 -24.54 -42.05 16.70
CA GLN A 887 -24.62 -41.08 15.59
C GLN A 887 -25.79 -40.09 15.74
N ARG A 888 -26.89 -40.48 16.39
CA ARG A 888 -28.00 -39.56 16.70
C ARG A 888 -27.63 -38.54 17.79
N THR A 889 -26.73 -38.89 18.73
CA THR A 889 -26.26 -37.97 19.77
C THR A 889 -25.31 -36.89 19.22
N SER A 890 -24.58 -37.12 18.14
CA SER A 890 -23.70 -36.12 17.54
C SER A 890 -24.47 -35.03 16.75
N LEU A 891 -25.63 -35.35 16.20
CA LEU A 891 -26.49 -34.42 15.49
C LEU A 891 -27.35 -33.55 16.43
N ALA A 892 -27.67 -34.05 17.64
CA ALA A 892 -28.44 -33.29 18.64
C ALA A 892 -27.59 -32.30 19.44
N ALA A 893 -26.27 -32.49 19.53
CA ALA A 893 -25.33 -31.59 20.24
C ALA A 893 -25.05 -30.25 19.51
N PHE A 894 -25.44 -30.16 18.24
CA PHE A 894 -25.23 -28.91 17.46
C PHE A 894 -26.38 -27.90 17.57
N SER A 895 -27.45 -28.21 18.34
CA SER A 895 -28.58 -27.29 18.56
C SER A 895 -28.41 -26.37 19.77
N SER A 896 -27.41 -26.60 20.64
CA SER A 896 -27.12 -25.74 21.81
C SER A 896 -25.82 -25.03 21.64
N GLY A 897 -25.89 -23.74 21.26
CA GLY A 897 -24.73 -22.91 21.01
C GLY A 897 -23.95 -22.52 22.26
N THR A 898 -22.88 -23.26 22.54
CA THR A 898 -21.82 -22.77 23.42
C THR A 898 -20.48 -23.07 22.74
N VAL A 899 -19.87 -22.05 22.15
CA VAL A 899 -18.56 -22.08 21.53
C VAL A 899 -17.50 -21.80 22.61
N ARG A 900 -16.63 -22.74 22.89
CA ARG A 900 -15.39 -22.51 23.66
C ARG A 900 -14.28 -22.04 22.73
N THR A 901 -13.71 -20.89 23.00
CA THR A 901 -12.54 -20.32 22.30
C THR A 901 -11.25 -20.81 22.94
N GLY A 902 -10.41 -21.48 22.19
CA GLY A 902 -9.02 -21.82 22.52
C GLY A 902 -8.22 -22.11 21.26
N PRO A 903 -6.86 -21.99 21.25
CA PRO A 903 -6.06 -22.23 20.07
C PRO A 903 -6.06 -23.72 19.73
N VAL A 904 -6.83 -24.08 18.70
CA VAL A 904 -7.06 -25.48 18.34
C VAL A 904 -5.94 -25.97 17.43
N ARG A 905 -5.16 -26.94 17.94
CA ARG A 905 -4.58 -28.00 17.11
C ARG A 905 -5.70 -28.61 16.27
N ARG A 906 -5.40 -29.02 15.03
CA ARG A 906 -6.33 -29.79 14.17
C ARG A 906 -6.81 -31.00 14.92
N THR A 907 -7.93 -30.90 15.62
CA THR A 907 -8.68 -32.01 16.19
C THR A 907 -10.04 -31.99 15.50
N LEU A 908 -10.32 -33.09 14.85
CA LEU A 908 -11.56 -33.66 14.35
C LEU A 908 -12.84 -33.09 14.96
N GLU A 909 -13.43 -32.03 14.35
CA GLU A 909 -14.75 -31.52 14.73
C GLU A 909 -15.61 -31.08 13.54
N SER A 910 -15.33 -31.54 12.34
CA SER A 910 -16.26 -31.44 11.22
C SER A 910 -16.80 -32.83 10.94
N PRO A 911 -18.12 -33.04 10.91
CA PRO A 911 -18.69 -34.34 10.54
C PRO A 911 -18.40 -34.71 9.07
N PHE A 912 -17.73 -33.83 8.33
CA PHE A 912 -17.32 -34.00 6.95
C PHE A 912 -15.86 -33.58 6.77
N GLU A 913 -14.92 -34.48 7.06
CA GLU A 913 -13.58 -34.34 6.48
C GLU A 913 -13.68 -34.61 4.97
N TRP A 914 -13.31 -33.61 4.19
CA TRP A 914 -13.31 -33.74 2.75
C TRP A 914 -12.14 -33.00 2.11
N VAL A 915 -11.61 -33.56 1.04
CA VAL A 915 -10.58 -32.96 0.22
C VAL A 915 -11.18 -32.65 -1.16
N PRO A 916 -11.00 -31.45 -1.71
CA PRO A 916 -11.59 -31.08 -3.00
C PRO A 916 -11.31 -32.06 -4.13
N GLU A 917 -10.14 -32.70 -4.14
CA GLU A 917 -9.77 -33.70 -5.14
C GLU A 917 -10.55 -34.98 -4.98
N GLN A 918 -10.76 -35.47 -3.76
CA GLN A 918 -11.56 -36.65 -3.47
C GLN A 918 -13.03 -36.43 -3.86
N LEU A 919 -13.59 -35.27 -3.49
CA LEU A 919 -14.96 -34.93 -3.87
C LEU A 919 -15.08 -34.78 -5.40
N SER A 920 -14.05 -34.26 -6.07
CA SER A 920 -14.02 -34.20 -7.55
C SER A 920 -14.05 -35.63 -8.15
N ARG A 921 -13.28 -36.56 -7.64
CA ARG A 921 -13.29 -37.97 -8.09
C ARG A 921 -14.65 -38.61 -7.87
N PHE A 922 -15.25 -38.41 -6.71
CA PHE A 922 -16.59 -38.89 -6.39
C PHE A 922 -17.64 -38.39 -7.38
N LEU A 923 -17.65 -37.10 -7.67
CA LEU A 923 -18.63 -36.47 -8.58
C LEU A 923 -18.41 -36.78 -10.06
N THR A 924 -17.23 -37.30 -10.43
CA THR A 924 -16.93 -37.74 -11.80
C THR A 924 -17.22 -39.20 -12.02
N ASP A 925 -17.60 -39.96 -11.00
CA ASP A 925 -18.09 -41.32 -11.14
C ASP A 925 -19.34 -41.36 -12.04
N PRO A 926 -19.44 -42.27 -13.04
CA PRO A 926 -20.58 -42.30 -13.96
C PRO A 926 -21.95 -42.41 -13.28
N THR A 927 -22.07 -43.17 -12.19
CA THR A 927 -23.30 -43.34 -11.45
C THR A 927 -23.76 -42.02 -10.82
N ILE A 928 -22.80 -41.26 -10.24
CA ILE A 928 -23.10 -40.02 -9.57
C ILE A 928 -23.30 -38.91 -10.60
N ALA A 929 -22.53 -38.91 -11.68
CA ALA A 929 -22.67 -37.94 -12.77
C ALA A 929 -24.08 -37.99 -13.37
N THR A 930 -24.64 -39.22 -13.57
CA THR A 930 -26.01 -39.39 -14.07
C THR A 930 -27.07 -38.82 -13.11
N LEU A 931 -26.86 -38.92 -11.80
CA LEU A 931 -27.76 -38.33 -10.79
C LEU A 931 -27.72 -36.80 -10.80
N LEU A 932 -26.60 -36.20 -11.25
CA LEU A 932 -26.38 -34.76 -11.29
C LEU A 932 -26.78 -34.11 -12.63
N GLU A 933 -27.10 -34.92 -13.64
CA GLU A 933 -27.52 -34.43 -14.96
C GLU A 933 -29.03 -34.01 -14.95
N HIS A 934 -29.34 -33.05 -15.82
CA HIS A 934 -30.72 -32.63 -16.00
C HIS A 934 -31.56 -33.77 -16.63
N PRO A 935 -32.74 -34.15 -16.08
CA PRO A 935 -33.56 -35.21 -16.63
C PRO A 935 -34.05 -35.00 -18.07
N GLY A 936 -33.66 -33.95 -18.74
CA GLY A 936 -34.06 -33.63 -20.14
C GLY A 936 -32.86 -33.43 -21.06
N GLN A 937 -31.67 -33.82 -20.70
CA GLN A 937 -30.48 -33.95 -21.58
C GLN A 937 -30.13 -35.43 -21.70
#